data_ba7c017d1291793727eed7ed291b9a6b
#
_entry.id   ba7c017d1291793727eed7ed291b9a6b
#
_cell.length_a   1.000
_cell.length_b   1.000
_cell.length_c   1.000
_cell.angle_alpha   90.00
_cell.angle_beta   90.00
_cell.angle_gamma   90.00
#
_symmetry.space_group_name_H-M   'P 1'
#
loop_
_entity.id
_entity.type
_entity.pdbx_description
1 polymer ?
#
loop_
_entity_poly.entity_id
_entity_poly.type
_entity_poly.pdbx_seq_one_letter_code
_entity_poly.pdbx_strand_id
1 'polypeptide(L)'
;MRQKTLDVLEFEKIKSLVANETISDLGLEKVNQMMPATNFETVVFQMEETDEIAQIYNKHRLPSLSGLSKVSAFIHRADIGGVLNVSELNLIKRLIQVQNQFKTFYNQLVEEDEGVKYPILDDKMNQLPVLTDLFQQINETCDTYDLYDNASYELQGIRSKISSTNQRIRQNLDRIVKSQANQKKLSDAIVTVRNERNVIPVKAEYRQDFNGIVHDQSASGQTLYIEPSSVVEMNNQISRLRHDEAIEKERILTQLTGYVAADKDTLLVAEQVMGQLDFLIAKARYSRSVKGTKPIFKEDRTVYLPKAYHPLLNRETVVANTIEFMEDIETVIITGPNTGGKTVTLKTLGLIIVMAQSGLLIPTLDGSQLSVFKNVYCDIGDEQSIEQSLSTFSSHMTNIVEILKHADKHSLVLFDELGAGTDPSEGAALAMSILDHVRKIGSLVMATTHYPELKAYSYNREGVMNASVEFDVDTLSPTYKLLMGVPGRSNAFDISKKLGLSLNIINKAKTMIGTDEKEINEMIESLERNYKRVETQRLELDRLVKEAEQVHDDLSKQYQQFQNYEKSLIEEAKEKANQKIKAATKEADDIIKDLRQLREQKGADVKEHELIDKKKRLDDHYEAKSIKQNVQKKKYDKIVAGDEVKVLSYGQKGEVLEIVNDEEAIVQMGIIKMKLPIEDLEKKQKEKVKPTKMVTRQNRQTIKTELDLRGYRYEDALIELDQYLDQAVLSNYEQVYIIHGKGTGALQKGVQQHLKKHKSVSDFRGGMPSEGGFGVTVATLK
;
A
#
# COMPACT_ATOMS: atom_id res chain seq x y z
N MET A 1 18.87 -13.70 14.46
CA MET A 1 17.70 -13.95 15.36
C MET A 1 17.59 -15.42 15.70
N ARG A 2 17.04 -15.77 16.88
CA ARG A 2 16.91 -17.18 17.30
C ARG A 2 15.68 -17.83 16.66
N GLN A 3 15.78 -19.12 16.25
CA GLN A 3 14.66 -19.86 15.65
C GLN A 3 13.44 -19.90 16.59
N LYS A 4 13.65 -20.14 17.90
CA LYS A 4 12.57 -20.11 18.90
C LYS A 4 11.74 -18.83 18.86
N THR A 5 12.37 -17.67 18.65
CA THR A 5 11.64 -16.38 18.51
C THR A 5 10.78 -16.37 17.25
N LEU A 6 11.31 -16.85 16.12
CA LEU A 6 10.57 -16.90 14.85
C LEU A 6 9.36 -17.84 14.96
N ASP A 7 9.49 -18.95 15.66
CA ASP A 7 8.41 -19.90 15.90
C ASP A 7 7.30 -19.29 16.78
N VAL A 8 7.68 -18.65 17.91
CA VAL A 8 6.74 -17.95 18.81
C VAL A 8 5.98 -16.83 18.10
N LEU A 9 6.66 -16.07 17.24
CA LEU A 9 6.07 -15.01 16.43
C LEU A 9 5.35 -15.53 15.19
N GLU A 10 5.33 -16.84 14.97
CA GLU A 10 4.63 -17.48 13.84
C GLU A 10 5.14 -17.02 12.44
N PHE A 11 6.43 -16.67 12.34
CA PHE A 11 7.03 -16.19 11.09
C PHE A 11 7.00 -17.23 9.95
N GLU A 12 7.08 -18.53 10.29
CA GLU A 12 6.95 -19.60 9.29
C GLU A 12 5.57 -19.63 8.61
N LYS A 13 4.51 -19.16 9.28
CA LYS A 13 3.21 -18.97 8.63
C LYS A 13 3.25 -17.84 7.61
N ILE A 14 3.96 -16.75 7.90
CA ILE A 14 4.17 -15.66 6.93
C ILE A 14 4.96 -16.16 5.72
N LYS A 15 6.06 -16.92 5.95
CA LYS A 15 6.82 -17.55 4.86
C LYS A 15 5.93 -18.44 4.00
N SER A 16 5.06 -19.23 4.61
CA SER A 16 4.10 -20.08 3.88
C SER A 16 3.12 -19.26 3.03
N LEU A 17 2.65 -18.11 3.53
CA LEU A 17 1.79 -17.21 2.76
C LEU A 17 2.54 -16.60 1.57
N VAL A 18 3.80 -16.19 1.76
CA VAL A 18 4.64 -15.70 0.64
C VAL A 18 4.95 -16.82 -0.35
N ALA A 19 5.20 -18.05 0.13
CA ALA A 19 5.44 -19.22 -0.71
C ALA A 19 4.26 -19.55 -1.65
N ASN A 20 3.04 -19.38 -1.15
CA ASN A 20 1.82 -19.56 -1.97
C ASN A 20 1.69 -18.55 -3.13
N GLU A 21 2.43 -17.44 -3.06
CA GLU A 21 2.46 -16.43 -4.11
C GLU A 21 3.58 -16.65 -5.15
N THR A 22 4.49 -17.61 -4.92
CA THR A 22 5.51 -17.99 -5.90
C THR A 22 4.90 -18.80 -7.04
N ILE A 23 5.51 -18.74 -8.20
CA ILE A 23 5.08 -19.49 -9.40
C ILE A 23 6.05 -20.62 -9.72
N SER A 24 7.31 -20.46 -9.37
CA SER A 24 8.37 -21.41 -9.69
C SER A 24 8.99 -22.03 -8.44
N ASP A 25 9.57 -23.23 -8.61
CA ASP A 25 10.38 -23.87 -7.57
C ASP A 25 11.60 -23.01 -7.16
N LEU A 26 12.11 -22.19 -8.08
CA LEU A 26 13.22 -21.27 -7.83
C LEU A 26 12.84 -20.17 -6.85
N GLY A 27 11.67 -19.54 -7.03
CA GLY A 27 11.13 -18.55 -6.09
C GLY A 27 10.83 -19.17 -4.74
N LEU A 28 10.22 -20.37 -4.73
CA LEU A 28 9.90 -21.12 -3.52
C LEU A 28 11.17 -21.45 -2.69
N GLU A 29 12.25 -21.89 -3.34
CA GLU A 29 13.52 -22.14 -2.67
C GLU A 29 14.05 -20.91 -1.95
N LYS A 30 13.95 -19.72 -2.58
CA LYS A 30 14.36 -18.45 -1.96
C LYS A 30 13.46 -18.03 -0.82
N VAL A 31 12.14 -18.24 -0.90
CA VAL A 31 11.23 -18.00 0.24
C VAL A 31 11.59 -18.88 1.42
N ASN A 32 11.89 -20.16 1.19
CA ASN A 32 12.29 -21.08 2.27
C ASN A 32 13.61 -20.64 2.95
N GLN A 33 14.51 -20.00 2.22
CA GLN A 33 15.76 -19.45 2.73
C GLN A 33 15.61 -18.06 3.35
N MET A 34 14.43 -17.42 3.24
CA MET A 34 14.19 -16.08 3.75
C MET A 34 14.34 -16.03 5.27
N MET A 35 15.23 -15.17 5.75
CA MET A 35 15.51 -14.93 7.17
C MET A 35 15.64 -13.42 7.41
N PRO A 36 15.27 -12.93 8.61
CA PRO A 36 15.43 -11.51 8.94
C PRO A 36 16.91 -11.12 8.99
N ALA A 37 17.29 -10.12 8.22
CA ALA A 37 18.62 -9.53 8.25
C ALA A 37 18.81 -8.67 9.51
N THR A 38 20.07 -8.49 9.94
CA THR A 38 20.43 -7.72 11.15
C THR A 38 21.38 -6.57 10.85
N ASN A 39 21.81 -6.43 9.60
CA ASN A 39 22.61 -5.32 9.12
C ASN A 39 21.69 -4.26 8.52
N PHE A 40 21.89 -2.99 8.87
CA PHE A 40 21.04 -1.87 8.44
C PHE A 40 20.98 -1.74 6.91
N GLU A 41 22.13 -1.73 6.24
CA GLU A 41 22.21 -1.57 4.79
C GLU A 41 21.51 -2.72 4.05
N THR A 42 21.69 -3.96 4.55
CA THR A 42 21.03 -5.15 3.98
C THR A 42 19.51 -5.08 4.11
N VAL A 43 19.01 -4.66 5.29
CA VAL A 43 17.58 -4.52 5.54
C VAL A 43 16.97 -3.46 4.63
N VAL A 44 17.62 -2.29 4.54
CA VAL A 44 17.17 -1.20 3.67
C VAL A 44 17.17 -1.66 2.21
N PHE A 45 18.23 -2.29 1.74
CA PHE A 45 18.33 -2.79 0.37
C PHE A 45 17.22 -3.81 0.04
N GLN A 46 17.01 -4.81 0.91
CA GLN A 46 15.94 -5.80 0.71
C GLN A 46 14.54 -5.18 0.71
N MET A 47 14.35 -4.13 1.49
CA MET A 47 13.09 -3.39 1.52
C MET A 47 12.89 -2.60 0.22
N GLU A 48 13.94 -1.92 -0.27
CA GLU A 48 13.89 -1.22 -1.56
C GLU A 48 13.60 -2.16 -2.71
N GLU A 49 14.24 -3.36 -2.73
CA GLU A 49 13.96 -4.39 -3.75
C GLU A 49 12.46 -4.75 -3.78
N THR A 50 11.86 -4.97 -2.62
CA THR A 50 10.44 -5.34 -2.54
C THR A 50 9.52 -4.17 -2.89
N ASP A 51 9.84 -2.97 -2.43
CA ASP A 51 9.03 -1.77 -2.65
C ASP A 51 8.99 -1.40 -4.14
N GLU A 52 10.14 -1.38 -4.83
CA GLU A 52 10.21 -1.10 -6.26
C GLU A 52 9.35 -2.08 -7.07
N ILE A 53 9.50 -3.38 -6.82
CA ILE A 53 8.71 -4.40 -7.52
C ILE A 53 7.22 -4.31 -7.15
N ALA A 54 6.88 -3.96 -5.91
CA ALA A 54 5.49 -3.76 -5.49
C ALA A 54 4.86 -2.54 -6.18
N GLN A 55 5.60 -1.45 -6.34
CA GLN A 55 5.14 -0.27 -7.09
C GLN A 55 4.87 -0.62 -8.57
N ILE A 56 5.79 -1.34 -9.22
CA ILE A 56 5.63 -1.80 -10.60
C ILE A 56 4.41 -2.74 -10.70
N TYR A 57 4.30 -3.73 -9.80
CA TYR A 57 3.19 -4.69 -9.77
C TYR A 57 1.81 -4.04 -9.58
N ASN A 58 1.75 -2.91 -8.87
CA ASN A 58 0.50 -2.19 -8.65
C ASN A 58 0.06 -1.34 -9.85
N LYS A 59 1.01 -0.87 -10.68
CA LYS A 59 0.75 0.00 -11.84
C LYS A 59 0.66 -0.80 -13.14
N HIS A 60 1.49 -1.83 -13.31
CA HIS A 60 1.69 -2.52 -14.57
C HIS A 60 1.40 -4.02 -14.43
N ARG A 61 1.04 -4.65 -15.55
CA ARG A 61 0.85 -6.10 -15.60
C ARG A 61 2.18 -6.78 -15.92
N LEU A 62 2.76 -7.45 -14.93
CA LEU A 62 4.01 -8.19 -15.09
C LEU A 62 3.87 -9.40 -16.05
N PRO A 63 4.95 -9.77 -16.78
CA PRO A 63 5.00 -11.00 -17.56
C PRO A 63 4.76 -12.24 -16.70
N SER A 64 4.25 -13.30 -17.31
CA SER A 64 3.98 -14.55 -16.60
C SER A 64 5.26 -15.38 -16.43
N LEU A 65 5.54 -15.78 -15.19
CA LEU A 65 6.61 -16.74 -14.84
C LEU A 65 6.20 -18.20 -15.00
N SER A 66 4.99 -18.47 -15.51
CA SER A 66 4.47 -19.84 -15.65
C SER A 66 5.40 -20.71 -16.49
N GLY A 67 5.68 -21.92 -15.99
CA GLY A 67 6.57 -22.89 -16.62
C GLY A 67 8.06 -22.65 -16.38
N LEU A 68 8.43 -21.65 -15.57
CA LEU A 68 9.79 -21.50 -15.07
C LEU A 68 10.08 -22.64 -14.07
N SER A 69 11.16 -23.36 -14.28
CA SER A 69 11.57 -24.49 -13.44
C SER A 69 13.08 -24.50 -13.25
N LYS A 70 13.55 -25.23 -12.25
CA LYS A 70 14.98 -25.39 -11.97
C LYS A 70 15.62 -26.24 -13.08
N VAL A 71 16.60 -25.70 -13.78
CA VAL A 71 17.30 -26.33 -14.90
C VAL A 71 18.77 -26.64 -14.62
N SER A 72 19.30 -26.17 -13.48
CA SER A 72 20.71 -26.33 -13.09
C SER A 72 21.19 -27.77 -13.12
N ALA A 73 20.36 -28.74 -12.72
CA ALA A 73 20.72 -30.17 -12.79
C ALA A 73 20.94 -30.67 -14.26
N PHE A 74 20.13 -30.16 -15.19
CA PHE A 74 20.28 -30.51 -16.62
C PHE A 74 21.51 -29.83 -17.21
N ILE A 75 21.76 -28.56 -16.86
CA ILE A 75 22.95 -27.82 -17.30
C ILE A 75 24.22 -28.50 -16.80
N HIS A 76 24.28 -28.94 -15.55
CA HIS A 76 25.44 -29.67 -15.02
C HIS A 76 25.61 -31.04 -15.70
N ARG A 77 24.51 -31.74 -16.01
CA ARG A 77 24.59 -33.00 -16.75
C ARG A 77 25.11 -32.79 -18.17
N ALA A 78 24.71 -31.74 -18.86
CA ALA A 78 25.22 -31.37 -20.17
C ALA A 78 26.74 -31.07 -20.11
N ASP A 79 27.20 -30.35 -19.10
CA ASP A 79 28.60 -29.99 -18.89
C ASP A 79 29.53 -31.20 -18.72
N ILE A 80 29.04 -32.28 -18.08
CA ILE A 80 29.80 -33.52 -17.92
C ILE A 80 29.62 -34.51 -19.08
N GLY A 81 29.00 -34.09 -20.20
CA GLY A 81 28.83 -34.87 -21.41
C GLY A 81 27.59 -35.78 -21.46
N GLY A 82 26.66 -35.62 -20.51
CA GLY A 82 25.37 -36.36 -20.57
C GLY A 82 24.40 -35.68 -21.54
N VAL A 83 23.66 -36.50 -22.34
CA VAL A 83 22.71 -35.98 -23.33
C VAL A 83 21.38 -35.59 -22.68
N LEU A 84 20.85 -34.44 -23.07
CA LEU A 84 19.54 -33.95 -22.66
C LEU A 84 18.43 -34.43 -23.59
N ASN A 85 17.28 -34.73 -23.03
CA ASN A 85 16.10 -35.08 -23.83
C ASN A 85 15.31 -33.81 -24.23
N VAL A 86 14.32 -33.97 -25.11
CA VAL A 86 13.50 -32.89 -25.66
C VAL A 86 12.77 -32.10 -24.54
N SER A 87 12.23 -32.79 -23.53
CA SER A 87 11.51 -32.14 -22.43
C SER A 87 12.43 -31.24 -21.60
N GLU A 88 13.67 -31.67 -21.32
CA GLU A 88 14.67 -30.92 -20.59
C GLU A 88 15.16 -29.68 -21.37
N LEU A 89 15.39 -29.86 -22.68
CA LEU A 89 15.70 -28.74 -23.59
C LEU A 89 14.56 -27.72 -23.65
N ASN A 90 13.31 -28.16 -23.63
CA ASN A 90 12.15 -27.30 -23.61
C ASN A 90 12.03 -26.50 -22.30
N LEU A 91 12.46 -27.06 -21.15
CA LEU A 91 12.53 -26.30 -19.89
C LEU A 91 13.59 -25.19 -19.95
N ILE A 92 14.76 -25.48 -20.55
CA ILE A 92 15.81 -24.47 -20.80
C ILE A 92 15.29 -23.38 -21.77
N LYS A 93 14.65 -23.78 -22.87
CA LYS A 93 13.99 -22.87 -23.81
C LYS A 93 12.99 -21.97 -23.08
N ARG A 94 12.18 -22.53 -22.15
CA ARG A 94 11.19 -21.78 -21.37
C ARG A 94 11.84 -20.75 -20.46
N LEU A 95 12.94 -21.07 -19.79
CA LEU A 95 13.72 -20.13 -19.00
C LEU A 95 14.13 -18.91 -19.87
N ILE A 96 14.73 -19.16 -21.04
CA ILE A 96 15.18 -18.11 -21.95
C ILE A 96 13.99 -17.28 -22.48
N GLN A 97 12.89 -17.93 -22.80
CA GLN A 97 11.67 -17.26 -23.26
C GLN A 97 11.12 -16.28 -22.21
N VAL A 98 11.00 -16.73 -20.96
CA VAL A 98 10.50 -15.90 -19.86
C VAL A 98 11.44 -14.74 -19.59
N GLN A 99 12.75 -14.98 -19.58
CA GLN A 99 13.77 -13.94 -19.48
C GLN A 99 13.58 -12.86 -20.57
N ASN A 100 13.42 -13.26 -21.83
CA ASN A 100 13.24 -12.31 -22.94
C ASN A 100 11.93 -11.52 -22.82
N GLN A 101 10.86 -12.13 -22.29
CA GLN A 101 9.61 -11.43 -22.01
C GLN A 101 9.82 -10.33 -20.93
N PHE A 102 10.61 -10.60 -19.88
CA PHE A 102 10.94 -9.60 -18.86
C PHE A 102 11.81 -8.47 -19.41
N LYS A 103 12.79 -8.76 -20.28
CA LYS A 103 13.57 -7.72 -20.95
C LYS A 103 12.69 -6.82 -21.83
N THR A 104 11.79 -7.42 -22.61
CA THR A 104 10.86 -6.65 -23.44
C THR A 104 9.94 -5.78 -22.60
N PHE A 105 9.39 -6.34 -21.51
CA PHE A 105 8.57 -5.60 -20.54
C PHE A 105 9.33 -4.42 -19.92
N TYR A 106 10.58 -4.64 -19.52
CA TYR A 106 11.40 -3.58 -18.93
C TYR A 106 11.65 -2.43 -19.89
N ASN A 107 11.96 -2.73 -21.16
CA ASN A 107 12.14 -1.69 -22.18
C ASN A 107 10.86 -0.87 -22.39
N GLN A 108 9.70 -1.51 -22.44
CA GLN A 108 8.41 -0.85 -22.52
C GLN A 108 8.12 0.01 -21.29
N LEU A 109 8.40 -0.52 -20.10
CA LEU A 109 8.22 0.19 -18.83
C LEU A 109 9.03 1.50 -18.76
N VAL A 110 10.29 1.47 -19.21
CA VAL A 110 11.16 2.66 -19.26
C VAL A 110 10.66 3.68 -20.28
N GLU A 111 10.05 3.24 -21.40
CA GLU A 111 9.45 4.12 -22.39
C GLU A 111 8.13 4.74 -21.90
N GLU A 112 7.29 3.98 -21.20
CA GLU A 112 5.98 4.43 -20.70
C GLU A 112 6.09 5.41 -19.53
N ASP A 113 7.00 5.15 -18.58
CA ASP A 113 7.20 5.91 -17.36
C ASP A 113 8.39 6.91 -17.51
N GLU A 114 8.31 7.85 -18.47
CA GLU A 114 9.35 8.86 -18.69
C GLU A 114 9.79 9.56 -17.39
N GLY A 115 11.08 9.44 -17.05
CA GLY A 115 11.70 10.08 -15.87
C GLY A 115 11.62 9.29 -14.57
N VAL A 116 10.94 8.14 -14.51
CA VAL A 116 10.98 7.21 -13.39
C VAL A 116 12.17 6.25 -13.55
N LYS A 117 12.92 6.05 -12.48
CA LYS A 117 14.04 5.11 -12.45
C LYS A 117 13.67 3.89 -11.66
N TYR A 118 14.01 2.72 -12.19
CA TYR A 118 13.81 1.41 -11.56
C TYR A 118 15.17 0.73 -11.34
N PRO A 119 16.02 1.22 -10.39
CA PRO A 119 17.41 0.80 -10.26
C PRO A 119 17.56 -0.69 -9.95
N ILE A 120 16.63 -1.28 -9.19
CA ILE A 120 16.67 -2.71 -8.85
C ILE A 120 16.34 -3.58 -10.07
N LEU A 121 15.25 -3.24 -10.78
CA LEU A 121 14.87 -3.98 -11.97
C LEU A 121 15.90 -3.80 -13.09
N ASP A 122 16.46 -2.59 -13.25
CA ASP A 122 17.55 -2.29 -14.18
C ASP A 122 18.77 -3.18 -13.92
N ASP A 123 19.22 -3.26 -12.67
CA ASP A 123 20.34 -4.13 -12.28
C ASP A 123 20.06 -5.61 -12.62
N LYS A 124 18.84 -6.12 -12.32
CA LYS A 124 18.44 -7.48 -12.66
C LYS A 124 18.40 -7.72 -14.18
N MET A 125 17.90 -6.74 -14.95
CA MET A 125 17.85 -6.86 -16.42
C MET A 125 19.23 -6.82 -17.06
N ASN A 126 20.16 -6.03 -16.50
CA ASN A 126 21.55 -5.95 -16.96
C ASN A 126 22.34 -7.22 -16.64
N GLN A 127 22.01 -7.94 -15.57
CA GLN A 127 22.63 -9.26 -15.25
C GLN A 127 22.15 -10.38 -16.18
N LEU A 128 20.97 -10.25 -16.81
CA LEU A 128 20.44 -11.29 -17.68
C LEU A 128 21.24 -11.38 -18.97
N PRO A 129 21.75 -12.57 -19.34
CA PRO A 129 22.54 -12.76 -20.54
C PRO A 129 21.69 -12.66 -21.82
N VAL A 130 22.37 -12.59 -22.98
CA VAL A 130 21.75 -12.70 -24.29
C VAL A 130 21.93 -14.16 -24.78
N LEU A 131 20.82 -14.89 -24.88
CA LEU A 131 20.78 -16.32 -25.24
C LEU A 131 19.92 -16.57 -26.49
N THR A 132 19.93 -15.60 -27.42
CA THR A 132 19.07 -15.65 -28.63
C THR A 132 19.39 -16.83 -29.50
N ASP A 133 20.68 -17.14 -29.73
CA ASP A 133 21.11 -18.21 -30.62
C ASP A 133 20.72 -19.57 -30.04
N LEU A 134 20.97 -19.83 -28.77
CA LEU A 134 20.56 -21.05 -28.08
C LEU A 134 19.02 -21.23 -28.12
N PHE A 135 18.29 -20.15 -27.84
CA PHE A 135 16.83 -20.19 -27.93
C PHE A 135 16.35 -20.58 -29.31
N GLN A 136 16.91 -19.97 -30.35
CA GLN A 136 16.53 -20.23 -31.73
C GLN A 136 16.85 -21.69 -32.13
N GLN A 137 18.04 -22.19 -31.79
CA GLN A 137 18.44 -23.56 -32.07
C GLN A 137 17.47 -24.57 -31.44
N ILE A 138 17.12 -24.40 -30.15
CA ILE A 138 16.18 -25.33 -29.51
C ILE A 138 14.78 -25.17 -30.10
N ASN A 139 14.33 -23.94 -30.36
CA ASN A 139 12.99 -23.65 -30.84
C ASN A 139 12.73 -24.16 -32.27
N GLU A 140 13.72 -24.12 -33.14
CA GLU A 140 13.62 -24.63 -34.51
C GLU A 140 13.75 -26.14 -34.60
N THR A 141 14.34 -26.78 -33.56
CA THR A 141 14.65 -28.21 -33.56
C THR A 141 13.67 -29.05 -32.73
N CYS A 142 13.22 -28.52 -31.57
CA CYS A 142 12.39 -29.24 -30.60
C CYS A 142 10.93 -28.82 -30.66
N ASP A 143 10.02 -29.78 -30.85
CA ASP A 143 8.59 -29.65 -30.58
C ASP A 143 8.32 -29.94 -29.08
N THR A 144 7.08 -30.03 -28.68
CA THR A 144 6.67 -30.25 -27.27
C THR A 144 7.20 -31.57 -26.70
N TYR A 145 7.17 -32.65 -27.49
CA TYR A 145 7.53 -34.01 -27.04
C TYR A 145 8.57 -34.73 -27.91
N ASP A 146 8.88 -34.22 -29.09
CA ASP A 146 9.81 -34.83 -30.03
C ASP A 146 10.57 -33.75 -30.81
N LEU A 147 11.48 -34.14 -31.66
CA LEU A 147 12.11 -33.26 -32.63
C LEU A 147 11.17 -32.98 -33.80
N TYR A 148 11.21 -31.78 -34.37
CA TYR A 148 10.49 -31.48 -35.61
C TYR A 148 10.99 -32.37 -36.76
N ASP A 149 10.12 -32.65 -37.73
CA ASP A 149 10.50 -33.46 -38.90
C ASP A 149 11.64 -32.81 -39.69
N ASN A 150 11.70 -31.50 -39.72
CA ASN A 150 12.72 -30.69 -40.39
C ASN A 150 13.92 -30.32 -39.50
N ALA A 151 14.06 -30.94 -38.31
CA ALA A 151 15.18 -30.69 -37.40
C ALA A 151 16.55 -30.99 -38.04
N SER A 152 16.60 -31.96 -39.00
CA SER A 152 17.72 -32.14 -39.92
C SER A 152 17.22 -32.68 -41.26
N TYR A 153 18.03 -32.51 -42.32
CA TYR A 153 17.70 -33.04 -43.61
C TYR A 153 17.65 -34.60 -43.59
N GLU A 154 18.55 -35.22 -42.81
CA GLU A 154 18.57 -36.66 -42.60
C GLU A 154 17.31 -37.18 -41.90
N LEU A 155 16.90 -36.52 -40.79
CA LEU A 155 15.70 -36.94 -40.06
C LEU A 155 14.44 -36.80 -40.92
N GLN A 156 14.30 -35.74 -41.68
CA GLN A 156 13.20 -35.55 -42.63
C GLN A 156 13.15 -36.65 -43.70
N GLY A 157 14.32 -36.98 -44.25
CA GLY A 157 14.44 -38.05 -45.22
C GLY A 157 14.06 -39.43 -44.67
N ILE A 158 14.50 -39.74 -43.44
CA ILE A 158 14.18 -41.01 -42.76
C ILE A 158 12.67 -41.09 -42.48
N ARG A 159 12.06 -40.05 -41.87
CA ARG A 159 10.62 -40.03 -41.57
C ARG A 159 9.75 -40.08 -42.82
N SER A 160 10.15 -39.41 -43.89
CA SER A 160 9.47 -39.49 -45.20
C SER A 160 9.50 -40.93 -45.77
N LYS A 161 10.66 -41.62 -45.65
CA LYS A 161 10.78 -43.02 -46.04
C LYS A 161 9.93 -43.95 -45.17
N ILE A 162 9.89 -43.75 -43.88
CA ILE A 162 9.03 -44.52 -42.96
C ILE A 162 7.57 -44.32 -43.34
N SER A 163 7.12 -43.10 -43.56
CA SER A 163 5.74 -42.77 -43.94
C SER A 163 5.35 -43.42 -45.27
N SER A 164 6.18 -43.28 -46.30
CA SER A 164 5.93 -43.84 -47.62
C SER A 164 5.94 -45.39 -47.59
N THR A 165 6.84 -45.96 -46.80
CA THR A 165 6.90 -47.43 -46.64
C THR A 165 5.68 -47.97 -45.88
N ASN A 166 5.26 -47.33 -44.84
CA ASN A 166 4.02 -47.61 -44.08
C ASN A 166 2.78 -47.56 -45.01
N GLN A 167 2.70 -46.53 -45.84
CA GLN A 167 1.62 -46.46 -46.84
C GLN A 167 1.59 -47.62 -47.82
N ARG A 168 2.75 -47.99 -48.29
CA ARG A 168 2.88 -49.19 -49.19
C ARG A 168 2.49 -50.48 -48.46
N ILE A 169 2.90 -50.70 -47.24
CA ILE A 169 2.50 -51.83 -46.40
C ILE A 169 0.97 -51.86 -46.26
N ARG A 170 0.37 -50.76 -45.87
CA ARG A 170 -1.10 -50.68 -45.74
C ARG A 170 -1.82 -50.97 -47.01
N GLN A 171 -1.37 -50.46 -48.16
CA GLN A 171 -1.96 -50.78 -49.46
C GLN A 171 -1.86 -52.27 -49.79
N ASN A 172 -0.72 -52.90 -49.50
CA ASN A 172 -0.55 -54.36 -49.74
C ASN A 172 -1.45 -55.19 -48.80
N LEU A 173 -1.47 -54.90 -47.52
CA LEU A 173 -2.29 -55.60 -46.54
C LEU A 173 -3.79 -55.33 -46.75
N ASP A 174 -4.21 -54.16 -47.15
CA ASP A 174 -5.59 -53.83 -47.52
C ASP A 174 -6.05 -54.68 -48.73
N ARG A 175 -5.18 -54.91 -49.76
CA ARG A 175 -5.53 -55.73 -50.84
C ARG A 175 -5.76 -57.19 -50.38
N ILE A 176 -4.92 -57.71 -49.48
CA ILE A 176 -5.08 -59.06 -48.91
C ILE A 176 -6.38 -59.16 -48.10
N VAL A 177 -6.65 -58.20 -47.24
CA VAL A 177 -7.81 -58.18 -46.34
C VAL A 177 -9.13 -58.00 -47.12
N LYS A 178 -9.18 -57.15 -48.13
CA LYS A 178 -10.36 -56.85 -48.94
C LYS A 178 -10.64 -57.98 -50.04
N SER A 179 -9.73 -58.90 -50.26
CA SER A 179 -9.91 -59.98 -51.19
C SER A 179 -11.05 -60.95 -50.76
N GLN A 180 -12.07 -61.15 -51.60
CA GLN A 180 -13.20 -62.01 -51.30
C GLN A 180 -12.78 -63.42 -50.92
N ALA A 181 -11.66 -63.93 -51.52
CA ALA A 181 -11.12 -65.25 -51.24
C ALA A 181 -10.52 -65.34 -49.81
N ASN A 182 -10.09 -64.25 -49.24
CA ASN A 182 -9.45 -64.18 -47.91
C ASN A 182 -10.42 -63.82 -46.78
N GLN A 183 -11.56 -63.12 -47.05
CA GLN A 183 -12.46 -62.66 -46.03
C GLN A 183 -12.98 -63.75 -45.08
N LYS A 184 -13.23 -64.99 -45.61
CA LYS A 184 -13.68 -66.13 -44.77
C LYS A 184 -12.56 -66.66 -43.88
N LYS A 185 -11.31 -66.45 -44.24
CA LYS A 185 -10.10 -67.01 -43.61
C LYS A 185 -9.55 -66.11 -42.56
N LEU A 186 -9.95 -64.83 -42.56
CA LEU A 186 -9.59 -63.85 -41.56
C LEU A 186 -10.54 -63.86 -40.34
N SER A 187 -10.04 -63.64 -39.15
CA SER A 187 -10.85 -63.45 -37.96
C SER A 187 -11.56 -62.12 -38.01
N ASP A 188 -10.87 -61.08 -38.44
CA ASP A 188 -11.33 -59.71 -38.68
C ASP A 188 -10.71 -59.20 -40.00
N ALA A 189 -11.46 -58.38 -40.74
CA ALA A 189 -11.02 -57.75 -41.96
C ALA A 189 -10.26 -56.43 -41.71
N ILE A 190 -9.28 -56.45 -40.79
CA ILE A 190 -8.47 -55.31 -40.39
C ILE A 190 -6.98 -55.59 -40.46
N VAL A 191 -6.20 -54.51 -40.62
CA VAL A 191 -4.74 -54.57 -40.44
C VAL A 191 -4.46 -54.11 -39.01
N THR A 192 -3.63 -54.82 -38.27
CA THR A 192 -3.23 -54.50 -36.92
C THR A 192 -1.72 -54.48 -36.75
N VAL A 193 -1.21 -54.04 -35.64
CA VAL A 193 0.22 -54.02 -35.28
C VAL A 193 0.44 -54.97 -34.11
N ARG A 194 1.45 -55.91 -34.27
CA ARG A 194 1.93 -56.78 -33.21
C ARG A 194 3.46 -56.77 -33.24
N ASN A 195 4.09 -56.65 -32.09
CA ASN A 195 5.55 -56.59 -31.98
C ASN A 195 6.17 -55.60 -32.98
N GLU A 196 5.56 -54.43 -33.12
CA GLU A 196 5.94 -53.32 -34.04
C GLU A 196 5.83 -53.70 -35.53
N ARG A 197 5.19 -54.84 -35.88
CA ARG A 197 4.97 -55.34 -37.26
C ARG A 197 3.53 -55.17 -37.67
N ASN A 198 3.33 -54.75 -38.88
CA ASN A 198 1.99 -54.73 -39.48
C ASN A 198 1.58 -56.13 -39.85
N VAL A 199 0.49 -56.62 -39.29
CA VAL A 199 0.04 -58.06 -39.42
C VAL A 199 -1.45 -58.12 -39.75
N ILE A 200 -1.91 -59.23 -40.18
CA ILE A 200 -3.34 -59.58 -40.43
C ILE A 200 -3.78 -60.67 -39.46
N PRO A 201 -5.04 -60.58 -38.87
CA PRO A 201 -5.56 -61.61 -38.00
C PRO A 201 -6.18 -62.77 -38.83
N VAL A 202 -5.51 -63.90 -38.85
CA VAL A 202 -5.91 -65.09 -39.59
C VAL A 202 -6.44 -66.17 -38.65
N LYS A 203 -7.55 -66.86 -38.98
CA LYS A 203 -8.02 -67.97 -38.19
C LYS A 203 -6.98 -69.11 -38.21
N ALA A 204 -6.73 -69.75 -37.09
CA ALA A 204 -5.67 -70.76 -36.96
C ALA A 204 -5.76 -71.92 -37.98
N GLU A 205 -7.00 -72.30 -38.33
CA GLU A 205 -7.30 -73.35 -39.32
C GLU A 205 -6.81 -73.04 -40.73
N TYR A 206 -6.67 -71.71 -41.07
CA TYR A 206 -6.23 -71.24 -42.38
C TYR A 206 -4.74 -70.83 -42.42
N ARG A 207 -3.95 -71.17 -41.36
CA ARG A 207 -2.55 -70.79 -41.26
C ARG A 207 -1.75 -71.11 -42.50
N GLN A 208 -1.99 -72.28 -43.12
CA GLN A 208 -1.25 -72.74 -44.28
C GLN A 208 -1.56 -71.97 -45.58
N ASP A 209 -2.70 -71.29 -45.62
CA ASP A 209 -3.13 -70.49 -46.76
C ASP A 209 -2.45 -69.15 -46.87
N PHE A 210 -1.81 -68.74 -45.77
CA PHE A 210 -1.06 -67.50 -45.74
C PHE A 210 0.42 -67.69 -45.50
N ASN A 211 1.20 -67.49 -46.58
CA ASN A 211 2.64 -67.45 -46.46
C ASN A 211 3.09 -66.22 -45.65
N GLY A 212 3.81 -66.46 -44.54
CA GLY A 212 4.28 -65.39 -43.71
C GLY A 212 4.73 -65.83 -42.30
N ILE A 213 5.10 -64.88 -41.46
CA ILE A 213 5.62 -65.10 -40.11
C ILE A 213 4.49 -64.84 -39.09
N VAL A 214 4.31 -65.77 -38.15
CA VAL A 214 3.37 -65.56 -37.01
C VAL A 214 4.11 -64.79 -35.95
N HIS A 215 3.59 -63.59 -35.57
CA HIS A 215 4.15 -62.73 -34.55
C HIS A 215 3.44 -62.83 -33.18
N ASP A 216 2.17 -63.23 -33.20
CA ASP A 216 1.36 -63.36 -32.01
C ASP A 216 0.16 -64.24 -32.23
N GLN A 217 -0.50 -64.67 -31.14
CA GLN A 217 -1.78 -65.44 -31.21
C GLN A 217 -2.77 -64.86 -30.15
N SER A 218 -4.06 -64.99 -30.43
CA SER A 218 -5.09 -64.67 -29.47
C SER A 218 -5.03 -65.55 -28.21
N ALA A 219 -5.55 -65.10 -27.07
CA ALA A 219 -5.56 -65.89 -25.84
C ALA A 219 -6.24 -67.28 -25.98
N SER A 220 -7.19 -67.41 -26.90
CA SER A 220 -7.85 -68.67 -27.20
C SER A 220 -7.10 -69.56 -28.24
N GLY A 221 -6.00 -69.05 -28.80
CA GLY A 221 -5.26 -69.69 -29.87
C GLY A 221 -5.98 -69.74 -31.21
N GLN A 222 -7.20 -69.25 -31.34
CA GLN A 222 -8.02 -69.36 -32.57
C GLN A 222 -7.66 -68.30 -33.64
N THR A 223 -6.94 -67.28 -33.31
CA THR A 223 -6.49 -66.22 -34.23
C THR A 223 -4.97 -66.12 -34.18
N LEU A 224 -4.33 -66.21 -35.33
CA LEU A 224 -2.88 -66.01 -35.52
C LEU A 224 -2.68 -64.65 -36.19
N TYR A 225 -1.78 -63.81 -35.59
CA TYR A 225 -1.38 -62.54 -36.18
C TYR A 225 -0.19 -62.78 -37.12
N ILE A 226 -0.47 -62.79 -38.41
CA ILE A 226 0.49 -63.16 -39.43
C ILE A 226 0.99 -61.93 -40.17
N GLU A 227 2.29 -61.80 -40.29
CA GLU A 227 2.95 -60.88 -41.21
C GLU A 227 3.09 -61.63 -42.57
N PRO A 228 2.33 -61.23 -43.61
CA PRO A 228 2.45 -61.86 -44.93
C PRO A 228 3.83 -61.62 -45.49
N SER A 229 4.37 -62.69 -46.25
CA SER A 229 5.69 -62.61 -46.84
C SER A 229 5.89 -61.42 -47.78
N SER A 230 4.80 -60.93 -48.41
CA SER A 230 4.84 -59.71 -49.25
C SER A 230 5.17 -58.41 -48.56
N VAL A 231 5.06 -58.36 -47.21
CA VAL A 231 5.36 -57.13 -46.43
C VAL A 231 6.54 -57.31 -45.47
N VAL A 232 7.10 -58.52 -45.32
CA VAL A 232 8.23 -58.82 -44.42
C VAL A 232 9.43 -57.89 -44.67
N GLU A 233 9.84 -57.72 -45.92
CA GLU A 233 11.00 -56.90 -46.26
C GLU A 233 10.70 -55.39 -46.00
N MET A 234 9.47 -54.96 -46.28
CA MET A 234 9.07 -53.59 -45.99
C MET A 234 9.00 -53.27 -44.45
N ASN A 235 8.51 -54.23 -43.66
CA ASN A 235 8.56 -54.13 -42.21
C ASN A 235 10.01 -54.17 -41.67
N ASN A 236 10.89 -54.98 -42.24
CA ASN A 236 12.32 -54.99 -41.95
C ASN A 236 12.98 -53.64 -42.28
N GLN A 237 12.57 -53.03 -43.39
CA GLN A 237 13.03 -51.73 -43.81
C GLN A 237 12.57 -50.67 -42.81
N ILE A 238 11.33 -50.74 -42.33
CA ILE A 238 10.82 -49.76 -41.24
C ILE A 238 11.63 -49.94 -39.96
N SER A 239 11.93 -51.18 -39.53
CA SER A 239 12.75 -51.39 -38.31
C SER A 239 14.15 -50.82 -38.47
N ARG A 240 14.80 -50.93 -39.62
CA ARG A 240 16.08 -50.27 -39.90
C ARG A 240 15.95 -48.79 -39.89
N LEU A 241 14.96 -48.22 -40.59
CA LEU A 241 14.72 -46.80 -40.61
C LEU A 241 14.39 -46.19 -39.22
N ARG A 242 13.68 -46.92 -38.35
CA ARG A 242 13.46 -46.50 -36.94
C ARG A 242 14.74 -46.50 -36.13
N HIS A 243 15.63 -47.46 -36.36
CA HIS A 243 16.94 -47.48 -35.73
C HIS A 243 17.78 -46.30 -36.21
N ASP A 244 17.80 -46.00 -37.51
CA ASP A 244 18.48 -44.85 -38.09
C ASP A 244 17.89 -43.55 -37.56
N GLU A 245 16.55 -43.45 -37.37
CA GLU A 245 15.85 -42.32 -36.74
C GLU A 245 16.32 -42.09 -35.29
N ALA A 246 16.46 -43.19 -34.52
CA ALA A 246 16.92 -43.09 -33.13
C ALA A 246 18.37 -42.57 -33.05
N ILE A 247 19.26 -43.07 -33.91
CA ILE A 247 20.65 -42.60 -34.00
C ILE A 247 20.70 -41.10 -34.37
N GLU A 248 19.91 -40.70 -35.37
CA GLU A 248 19.91 -39.30 -35.82
C GLU A 248 19.31 -38.37 -34.76
N LYS A 249 18.26 -38.77 -34.04
CA LYS A 249 17.73 -38.05 -32.90
C LYS A 249 18.78 -37.87 -31.81
N GLU A 250 19.50 -38.93 -31.45
CA GLU A 250 20.57 -38.90 -30.48
C GLU A 250 21.70 -37.91 -30.88
N ARG A 251 22.08 -37.95 -32.19
CA ARG A 251 23.07 -37.00 -32.73
C ARG A 251 22.63 -35.56 -32.59
N ILE A 252 21.37 -35.26 -32.95
CA ILE A 252 20.80 -33.89 -32.85
C ILE A 252 20.74 -33.44 -31.38
N LEU A 253 20.25 -34.31 -30.49
CA LEU A 253 20.17 -34.01 -29.04
C LEU A 253 21.55 -33.79 -28.43
N THR A 254 22.55 -34.59 -28.85
CA THR A 254 23.95 -34.42 -28.42
C THR A 254 24.50 -33.04 -28.86
N GLN A 255 24.21 -32.64 -30.10
CA GLN A 255 24.63 -31.32 -30.59
C GLN A 255 23.97 -30.18 -29.81
N LEU A 256 22.64 -30.22 -29.60
CA LEU A 256 21.92 -29.23 -28.79
C LEU A 256 22.43 -29.20 -27.35
N THR A 257 22.70 -30.35 -26.76
CA THR A 257 23.28 -30.44 -25.42
C THR A 257 24.66 -29.80 -25.36
N GLY A 258 25.45 -29.94 -26.42
CA GLY A 258 26.74 -29.22 -26.53
C GLY A 258 26.61 -27.70 -26.51
N TYR A 259 25.58 -27.15 -27.13
CA TYR A 259 25.28 -25.69 -27.02
C TYR A 259 24.87 -25.31 -25.62
N VAL A 260 24.02 -26.09 -24.93
CA VAL A 260 23.67 -25.86 -23.52
C VAL A 260 24.92 -25.90 -22.62
N ALA A 261 25.83 -26.86 -22.84
CA ALA A 261 27.08 -26.95 -22.07
C ALA A 261 27.99 -25.74 -22.31
N ALA A 262 28.07 -25.21 -23.54
CA ALA A 262 28.85 -24.04 -23.87
C ALA A 262 28.31 -22.75 -23.13
N ASP A 263 26.99 -22.67 -22.98
CA ASP A 263 26.30 -21.53 -22.30
C ASP A 263 26.02 -21.79 -20.80
N LYS A 264 26.70 -22.74 -20.16
CA LYS A 264 26.47 -23.17 -18.79
C LYS A 264 26.38 -22.00 -17.80
N ASP A 265 27.45 -21.20 -17.71
CA ASP A 265 27.55 -20.15 -16.71
C ASP A 265 26.49 -19.06 -16.93
N THR A 266 26.21 -18.72 -18.16
CA THR A 266 25.18 -17.75 -18.54
C THR A 266 23.76 -18.26 -18.21
N LEU A 267 23.48 -19.53 -18.45
CA LEU A 267 22.20 -20.15 -18.10
C LEU A 267 21.99 -20.22 -16.57
N LEU A 268 23.04 -20.50 -15.80
CA LEU A 268 22.96 -20.51 -14.33
C LEU A 268 22.68 -19.09 -13.77
N VAL A 269 23.31 -18.06 -14.34
CA VAL A 269 22.99 -16.66 -13.99
C VAL A 269 21.55 -16.33 -14.33
N ALA A 270 21.06 -16.72 -15.51
CA ALA A 270 19.68 -16.52 -15.91
C ALA A 270 18.69 -17.19 -14.92
N GLU A 271 18.93 -18.46 -14.56
CA GLU A 271 18.14 -19.18 -13.56
C GLU A 271 18.12 -18.45 -12.21
N GLN A 272 19.28 -18.00 -11.72
CA GLN A 272 19.41 -17.30 -10.46
C GLN A 272 18.61 -15.98 -10.46
N VAL A 273 18.77 -15.15 -11.49
CA VAL A 273 18.08 -13.85 -11.61
C VAL A 273 16.58 -14.03 -11.73
N MET A 274 16.13 -14.99 -12.55
CA MET A 274 14.71 -15.26 -12.71
C MET A 274 14.08 -15.82 -11.42
N GLY A 275 14.80 -16.62 -10.64
CA GLY A 275 14.37 -17.06 -9.32
C GLY A 275 14.30 -15.91 -8.31
N GLN A 276 15.20 -14.92 -8.39
CA GLN A 276 15.12 -13.70 -7.58
C GLN A 276 13.91 -12.85 -7.95
N LEU A 277 13.61 -12.70 -9.23
CA LEU A 277 12.43 -11.97 -9.69
C LEU A 277 11.13 -12.62 -9.22
N ASP A 278 11.01 -13.96 -9.30
CA ASP A 278 9.84 -14.65 -8.78
C ASP A 278 9.67 -14.45 -7.28
N PHE A 279 10.76 -14.51 -6.51
CA PHE A 279 10.76 -14.24 -5.08
C PHE A 279 10.32 -12.81 -4.76
N LEU A 280 10.85 -11.80 -5.45
CA LEU A 280 10.47 -10.40 -5.25
C LEU A 280 9.00 -10.14 -5.64
N ILE A 281 8.54 -10.76 -6.73
CA ILE A 281 7.15 -10.67 -7.16
C ILE A 281 6.22 -11.35 -6.15
N ALA A 282 6.63 -12.48 -5.56
CA ALA A 282 5.86 -13.14 -4.50
C ALA A 282 5.73 -12.24 -3.25
N LYS A 283 6.83 -11.58 -2.83
CA LYS A 283 6.79 -10.58 -1.76
C LYS A 283 5.85 -9.42 -2.10
N ALA A 284 5.89 -8.90 -3.33
CA ALA A 284 5.02 -7.81 -3.77
C ALA A 284 3.53 -8.21 -3.76
N ARG A 285 3.20 -9.41 -4.21
CA ARG A 285 1.84 -9.96 -4.17
C ARG A 285 1.34 -10.11 -2.74
N TYR A 286 2.15 -10.70 -1.87
CA TYR A 286 1.84 -10.81 -0.44
C TYR A 286 1.64 -9.43 0.20
N SER A 287 2.53 -8.48 -0.08
CA SER A 287 2.41 -7.10 0.41
C SER A 287 1.10 -6.45 0.00
N ARG A 288 0.64 -6.66 -1.23
CA ARG A 288 -0.68 -6.19 -1.69
C ARG A 288 -1.82 -6.84 -0.92
N SER A 289 -1.74 -8.14 -0.61
CA SER A 289 -2.78 -8.86 0.13
C SER A 289 -2.97 -8.31 1.55
N VAL A 290 -1.88 -7.90 2.21
CA VAL A 290 -1.89 -7.29 3.55
C VAL A 290 -1.91 -5.75 3.52
N LYS A 291 -2.09 -5.09 2.37
CA LYS A 291 -1.92 -3.63 2.19
C LYS A 291 -0.67 -3.11 2.90
N GLY A 292 0.43 -3.82 2.72
CA GLY A 292 1.69 -3.48 3.34
C GLY A 292 2.24 -2.14 2.84
N THR A 293 2.84 -1.38 3.73
CA THR A 293 3.53 -0.13 3.45
C THR A 293 5.02 -0.26 3.75
N LYS A 294 5.83 0.57 3.12
CA LYS A 294 7.26 0.62 3.34
C LYS A 294 7.56 1.43 4.59
N PRO A 295 8.24 0.86 5.62
CA PRO A 295 8.71 1.63 6.76
C PRO A 295 9.96 2.44 6.41
N ILE A 296 10.15 3.55 7.11
CA ILE A 296 11.38 4.33 7.09
C ILE A 296 12.31 3.76 8.15
N PHE A 297 13.46 3.20 7.75
CA PHE A 297 14.45 2.72 8.70
C PHE A 297 15.29 3.86 9.24
N LYS A 298 15.52 3.85 10.56
CA LYS A 298 16.35 4.80 11.28
C LYS A 298 17.45 4.07 12.05
N GLU A 299 18.56 4.74 12.26
CA GLU A 299 19.69 4.21 13.06
C GLU A 299 19.46 4.43 14.58
N ASP A 300 18.59 5.35 14.95
CA ASP A 300 18.14 5.58 16.32
C ASP A 300 17.16 4.48 16.77
N ARG A 301 16.76 4.48 18.06
CA ARG A 301 15.86 3.47 18.65
C ARG A 301 14.38 3.80 18.43
N THR A 302 14.02 4.23 17.22
CA THR A 302 12.65 4.63 16.90
C THR A 302 11.81 3.42 16.53
N VAL A 303 10.64 3.31 17.11
CA VAL A 303 9.54 2.43 16.66
C VAL A 303 8.26 3.24 16.62
N TYR A 304 7.74 3.49 15.43
CA TYR A 304 6.45 4.12 15.21
C TYR A 304 5.68 3.36 14.15
N LEU A 305 4.62 2.69 14.57
CA LEU A 305 3.78 1.82 13.74
C LEU A 305 2.33 2.31 13.77
N PRO A 306 1.94 3.26 12.91
CA PRO A 306 0.58 3.78 12.88
C PRO A 306 -0.39 2.72 12.36
N LYS A 307 -1.44 2.45 13.13
CA LYS A 307 -2.51 1.50 12.77
C LYS A 307 -2.00 0.12 12.33
N ALA A 308 -1.01 -0.40 13.07
CA ALA A 308 -0.48 -1.75 12.88
C ALA A 308 -1.54 -2.81 13.22
N TYR A 309 -1.57 -3.89 12.46
CA TYR A 309 -2.41 -5.04 12.76
C TYR A 309 -1.68 -6.36 12.49
N HIS A 310 -2.15 -7.42 13.17
CA HIS A 310 -1.53 -8.74 13.03
C HIS A 310 -1.92 -9.38 11.69
N PRO A 311 -0.96 -9.68 10.78
CA PRO A 311 -1.24 -10.10 9.40
C PRO A 311 -1.95 -11.45 9.28
N LEU A 312 -1.91 -12.30 10.33
CA LEU A 312 -2.60 -13.59 10.36
C LEU A 312 -4.04 -13.52 10.87
N LEU A 313 -4.51 -12.36 11.34
CA LEU A 313 -5.90 -12.17 11.76
C LEU A 313 -6.77 -11.74 10.58
N ASN A 314 -8.07 -12.05 10.69
CA ASN A 314 -9.04 -11.65 9.69
C ASN A 314 -9.10 -10.12 9.59
N ARG A 315 -8.82 -9.60 8.41
CA ARG A 315 -8.70 -8.18 8.12
C ARG A 315 -9.97 -7.38 8.32
N GLU A 316 -11.14 -7.99 8.17
CA GLU A 316 -12.44 -7.32 8.32
C GLU A 316 -12.79 -7.07 9.79
N THR A 317 -12.22 -7.86 10.69
CA THR A 317 -12.53 -7.81 12.12
C THR A 317 -11.36 -7.36 12.99
N VAL A 318 -10.14 -7.36 12.47
CA VAL A 318 -8.95 -6.96 13.24
C VAL A 318 -8.98 -5.47 13.57
N VAL A 319 -8.66 -5.13 14.81
CA VAL A 319 -8.51 -3.75 15.25
C VAL A 319 -7.04 -3.33 15.08
N ALA A 320 -6.82 -2.33 14.26
CA ALA A 320 -5.50 -1.78 13.99
C ALA A 320 -5.10 -0.78 15.10
N ASN A 321 -3.92 -0.95 15.68
CA ASN A 321 -3.40 -0.18 16.79
C ASN A 321 -2.14 0.60 16.42
N THR A 322 -1.97 1.80 16.98
CA THR A 322 -0.70 2.53 16.89
C THR A 322 0.21 2.05 18.01
N ILE A 323 1.41 1.60 17.65
CA ILE A 323 2.44 1.15 18.58
C ILE A 323 3.64 2.08 18.41
N GLU A 324 4.07 2.71 19.50
CA GLU A 324 5.16 3.67 19.44
C GLU A 324 6.08 3.59 20.66
N PHE A 325 7.38 3.75 20.41
CA PHE A 325 8.38 4.08 21.40
C PHE A 325 8.88 5.49 21.05
N MET A 326 8.52 6.46 21.90
CA MET A 326 8.97 7.86 21.78
C MET A 326 10.48 7.93 22.08
N GLU A 327 11.14 9.02 21.68
CA GLU A 327 12.60 9.16 21.82
C GLU A 327 13.13 8.87 23.24
N ASP A 328 12.36 9.20 24.28
CA ASP A 328 12.74 9.00 25.68
C ASP A 328 12.17 7.70 26.29
N ILE A 329 11.37 6.91 25.54
CA ILE A 329 10.69 5.73 26.10
C ILE A 329 11.37 4.46 25.61
N GLU A 330 11.97 3.72 26.55
CA GLU A 330 12.61 2.42 26.29
C GLU A 330 11.75 1.24 26.73
N THR A 331 10.77 1.46 27.60
CA THR A 331 9.92 0.39 28.17
C THR A 331 8.45 0.76 28.09
N VAL A 332 7.65 -0.11 27.50
CA VAL A 332 6.18 -0.01 27.47
C VAL A 332 5.59 -1.15 28.26
N ILE A 333 4.73 -0.84 29.25
CA ILE A 333 4.04 -1.81 30.09
C ILE A 333 2.56 -1.80 29.75
N ILE A 334 2.07 -2.89 29.16
CA ILE A 334 0.66 -3.04 28.77
C ILE A 334 -0.12 -3.69 29.93
N THR A 335 -1.15 -3.01 30.40
CA THR A 335 -2.02 -3.49 31.46
C THR A 335 -3.45 -3.71 30.95
N GLY A 336 -4.25 -4.49 31.68
CA GLY A 336 -5.65 -4.77 31.29
C GLY A 336 -5.97 -6.28 31.36
N PRO A 337 -7.20 -6.68 30.99
CA PRO A 337 -7.62 -8.08 31.01
C PRO A 337 -6.89 -8.91 29.95
N ASN A 338 -6.70 -10.22 30.22
CA ASN A 338 -6.01 -11.14 29.28
C ASN A 338 -6.76 -11.24 27.94
N THR A 339 -8.08 -11.22 27.96
CA THR A 339 -8.94 -11.26 26.78
C THR A 339 -8.85 -9.98 25.90
N GLY A 340 -8.21 -8.91 26.38
CA GLY A 340 -8.13 -7.62 25.71
C GLY A 340 -7.16 -7.55 24.52
N GLY A 341 -6.37 -8.60 24.24
CA GLY A 341 -5.44 -8.63 23.10
C GLY A 341 -4.00 -8.19 23.44
N LYS A 342 -3.58 -8.22 24.70
CA LYS A 342 -2.20 -7.90 25.15
C LYS A 342 -1.15 -8.75 24.43
N THR A 343 -1.30 -10.08 24.47
CA THR A 343 -0.41 -11.04 23.79
C THR A 343 -0.37 -10.82 22.28
N VAL A 344 -1.53 -10.53 21.68
CA VAL A 344 -1.62 -10.23 20.23
C VAL A 344 -0.84 -8.96 19.88
N THR A 345 -0.88 -7.94 20.74
CA THR A 345 -0.11 -6.71 20.54
C THR A 345 1.40 -6.96 20.56
N LEU A 346 1.89 -7.77 21.53
CA LEU A 346 3.30 -8.18 21.59
C LEU A 346 3.71 -8.94 20.33
N LYS A 347 2.92 -9.96 19.94
CA LYS A 347 3.17 -10.74 18.73
C LYS A 347 3.15 -9.86 17.47
N THR A 348 2.22 -8.91 17.41
CA THR A 348 2.13 -7.97 16.28
C THR A 348 3.40 -7.14 16.13
N LEU A 349 3.88 -6.54 17.22
CA LEU A 349 5.13 -5.77 17.21
C LEU A 349 6.32 -6.62 16.76
N GLY A 350 6.52 -7.78 17.40
CA GLY A 350 7.65 -8.67 17.09
C GLY A 350 7.60 -9.17 15.64
N LEU A 351 6.43 -9.61 15.17
CA LEU A 351 6.25 -10.15 13.83
C LEU A 351 6.46 -9.07 12.74
N ILE A 352 5.93 -7.86 12.94
CA ILE A 352 6.11 -6.74 12.00
C ILE A 352 7.60 -6.38 11.86
N ILE A 353 8.36 -6.36 12.96
CA ILE A 353 9.79 -6.10 12.91
C ILE A 353 10.53 -7.21 12.15
N VAL A 354 10.21 -8.48 12.42
CA VAL A 354 10.79 -9.63 11.71
C VAL A 354 10.44 -9.57 10.21
N MET A 355 9.21 -9.24 9.85
CA MET A 355 8.79 -9.05 8.46
C MET A 355 9.56 -7.93 7.77
N ALA A 356 9.64 -6.75 8.41
CA ALA A 356 10.37 -5.61 7.88
C ALA A 356 11.85 -5.95 7.64
N GLN A 357 12.50 -6.61 8.60
CA GLN A 357 13.90 -7.04 8.49
C GLN A 357 14.12 -8.21 7.50
N SER A 358 13.04 -8.86 7.04
CA SER A 358 13.06 -9.82 5.94
C SER A 358 12.76 -9.17 4.57
N GLY A 359 12.66 -7.83 4.53
CA GLY A 359 12.31 -7.07 3.33
C GLY A 359 10.87 -7.26 2.87
N LEU A 360 9.93 -7.50 3.79
CA LEU A 360 8.48 -7.52 3.51
C LEU A 360 7.86 -6.18 3.89
N LEU A 361 7.01 -5.61 3.03
CA LEU A 361 6.19 -4.46 3.39
C LEU A 361 5.26 -4.85 4.55
N ILE A 362 5.06 -3.92 5.49
CA ILE A 362 4.42 -4.20 6.77
C ILE A 362 2.96 -3.72 6.82
N PRO A 363 2.06 -4.41 7.53
CA PRO A 363 0.64 -4.07 7.64
C PRO A 363 0.40 -2.88 8.59
N THR A 364 0.75 -1.68 8.12
CA THR A 364 0.61 -0.40 8.83
C THR A 364 0.13 0.69 7.88
N LEU A 365 -0.16 1.89 8.38
CA LEU A 365 -0.30 3.06 7.51
C LEU A 365 1.07 3.62 7.12
N ASP A 366 1.08 4.48 6.08
CA ASP A 366 2.27 5.19 5.65
C ASP A 366 2.88 6.03 6.78
N GLY A 367 4.20 6.25 6.70
CA GLY A 367 4.94 7.01 7.69
C GLY A 367 5.45 6.17 8.87
N SER A 368 5.36 4.85 8.81
CA SER A 368 5.97 3.95 9.80
C SER A 368 7.48 4.15 9.87
N GLN A 369 8.02 4.12 11.09
CA GLN A 369 9.44 4.27 11.34
C GLN A 369 9.92 3.10 12.20
N LEU A 370 11.03 2.49 11.82
CA LEU A 370 11.60 1.34 12.52
C LEU A 370 13.12 1.42 12.61
N SER A 371 13.64 0.97 13.76
CA SER A 371 15.07 0.66 13.88
C SER A 371 15.35 -0.79 13.52
N VAL A 372 16.58 -1.08 13.13
CA VAL A 372 17.01 -2.45 12.86
C VAL A 372 17.54 -3.09 14.14
N PHE A 373 16.92 -4.18 14.57
CA PHE A 373 17.29 -4.93 15.74
C PHE A 373 18.21 -6.10 15.39
N LYS A 374 19.30 -6.25 16.15
CA LYS A 374 20.17 -7.44 16.03
C LYS A 374 19.44 -8.70 16.51
N ASN A 375 18.67 -8.57 17.60
CA ASN A 375 17.90 -9.65 18.15
C ASN A 375 16.52 -9.18 18.61
N VAL A 376 15.54 -10.05 18.40
CA VAL A 376 14.22 -9.97 19.03
C VAL A 376 14.10 -11.16 19.95
N TYR A 377 13.83 -10.91 21.22
CA TYR A 377 13.64 -11.94 22.24
C TYR A 377 12.19 -11.95 22.68
N CYS A 378 11.61 -13.14 22.80
CA CYS A 378 10.22 -13.31 23.21
C CYS A 378 10.13 -14.30 24.37
N ASP A 379 9.45 -13.90 25.43
CA ASP A 379 8.88 -14.80 26.43
C ASP A 379 7.36 -14.65 26.33
N ILE A 380 6.77 -15.33 25.35
CA ILE A 380 5.35 -15.32 25.01
C ILE A 380 4.91 -16.76 24.84
N GLY A 381 3.87 -17.19 25.53
CA GLY A 381 3.31 -18.51 25.36
C GLY A 381 2.41 -18.89 26.52
N ASP A 382 1.29 -19.55 26.21
CA ASP A 382 0.38 -20.14 27.18
C ASP A 382 0.77 -21.61 27.31
N GLU A 383 1.52 -21.98 28.37
CA GLU A 383 1.89 -23.37 28.66
C GLU A 383 0.73 -24.15 29.32
N GLN A 384 -0.50 -23.94 28.86
CA GLN A 384 -1.65 -24.77 29.25
C GLN A 384 -1.62 -26.18 28.64
N SER A 385 -0.51 -26.62 28.08
CA SER A 385 -0.36 -28.01 27.66
C SER A 385 -0.18 -28.90 28.90
N ILE A 386 -1.17 -29.75 29.14
CA ILE A 386 -1.27 -30.71 30.25
C ILE A 386 -0.05 -31.66 30.37
N GLU A 387 0.82 -31.70 29.36
CA GLU A 387 1.95 -32.63 29.28
C GLU A 387 3.27 -32.12 29.90
N GLN A 388 3.38 -30.83 30.30
CA GLN A 388 4.59 -30.29 30.93
C GLN A 388 4.28 -29.68 32.30
N SER A 389 4.23 -30.52 33.33
CA SER A 389 3.87 -30.21 34.71
C SER A 389 5.02 -29.64 35.57
N LEU A 390 6.12 -29.16 35.01
CA LEU A 390 7.06 -28.30 35.69
C LEU A 390 6.53 -26.88 35.65
N SER A 391 6.29 -26.26 36.81
CA SER A 391 5.55 -25.03 36.98
C SER A 391 5.83 -24.02 35.84
N THR A 392 4.77 -23.48 35.24
CA THR A 392 4.78 -22.40 34.24
C THR A 392 5.78 -21.29 34.58
N PHE A 393 5.89 -20.95 35.86
CA PHE A 393 6.87 -19.99 36.38
C PHE A 393 8.32 -20.39 36.12
N SER A 394 8.71 -21.68 36.32
CA SER A 394 10.10 -22.11 36.13
C SER A 394 10.53 -22.07 34.67
N SER A 395 9.65 -22.38 33.73
CA SER A 395 9.98 -22.32 32.30
C SER A 395 10.09 -20.87 31.79
N HIS A 396 9.19 -19.97 32.21
CA HIS A 396 9.33 -18.55 31.95
C HIS A 396 10.63 -17.99 32.50
N MET A 397 10.96 -18.28 33.77
CA MET A 397 12.20 -17.82 34.40
C MET A 397 13.45 -18.36 33.69
N THR A 398 13.45 -19.60 33.24
CA THR A 398 14.57 -20.16 32.48
C THR A 398 14.77 -19.41 31.16
N ASN A 399 13.69 -19.11 30.43
CA ASN A 399 13.75 -18.36 29.21
C ASN A 399 14.18 -16.90 29.44
N ILE A 400 13.64 -16.25 30.47
CA ILE A 400 14.04 -14.88 30.87
C ILE A 400 15.52 -14.83 31.22
N VAL A 401 16.06 -15.78 31.99
CA VAL A 401 17.49 -15.89 32.31
C VAL A 401 18.33 -15.96 31.02
N GLU A 402 17.92 -16.77 30.06
CA GLU A 402 18.61 -16.87 28.78
C GLU A 402 18.51 -15.58 27.94
N ILE A 403 17.40 -14.86 27.99
CA ILE A 403 17.23 -13.56 27.38
C ILE A 403 18.19 -12.54 28.01
N LEU A 404 18.18 -12.44 29.34
CA LEU A 404 19.02 -11.49 30.09
C LEU A 404 20.53 -11.67 29.88
N LYS A 405 21.00 -12.92 29.62
CA LYS A 405 22.40 -13.21 29.30
C LYS A 405 22.83 -12.66 27.94
N HIS A 406 21.92 -12.51 26.98
CA HIS A 406 22.27 -12.23 25.59
C HIS A 406 21.68 -10.92 25.05
N ALA A 407 20.74 -10.31 25.77
CA ALA A 407 20.17 -9.03 25.38
C ALA A 407 21.22 -7.91 25.44
N ASP A 408 21.17 -7.03 24.46
CA ASP A 408 22.04 -5.86 24.34
C ASP A 408 21.21 -4.61 23.95
N LYS A 409 21.87 -3.48 23.81
CA LYS A 409 21.23 -2.21 23.43
C LYS A 409 20.58 -2.21 22.03
N HIS A 410 20.85 -3.22 21.20
CA HIS A 410 20.25 -3.40 19.87
C HIS A 410 19.20 -4.51 19.86
N SER A 411 18.71 -4.87 21.03
CA SER A 411 17.72 -5.93 21.20
C SER A 411 16.33 -5.35 21.50
N LEU A 412 15.30 -6.00 20.95
CA LEU A 412 13.92 -5.83 21.40
C LEU A 412 13.54 -7.03 22.26
N VAL A 413 12.95 -6.78 23.42
CA VAL A 413 12.53 -7.81 24.38
C VAL A 413 11.01 -7.73 24.59
N LEU A 414 10.32 -8.83 24.41
CA LEU A 414 8.87 -8.96 24.53
C LEU A 414 8.55 -9.95 25.66
N PHE A 415 7.95 -9.46 26.75
CA PHE A 415 7.54 -10.27 27.88
C PHE A 415 6.02 -10.34 28.00
N ASP A 416 5.46 -11.53 27.99
CA ASP A 416 4.04 -11.72 28.26
C ASP A 416 3.83 -12.19 29.71
N GLU A 417 2.87 -11.61 30.40
CA GLU A 417 2.52 -11.88 31.80
C GLU A 417 3.73 -11.94 32.74
N LEU A 418 4.62 -10.94 32.63
CA LEU A 418 5.87 -10.91 33.39
C LEU A 418 5.64 -11.02 34.91
N GLY A 419 6.24 -12.03 35.51
CA GLY A 419 6.15 -12.33 36.95
C GLY A 419 4.97 -13.23 37.34
N ALA A 420 4.12 -13.68 36.41
CA ALA A 420 2.99 -14.55 36.68
C ALA A 420 3.45 -15.96 37.17
N GLY A 421 2.57 -16.66 37.87
CA GLY A 421 2.78 -18.04 38.29
C GLY A 421 3.45 -18.23 39.66
N THR A 422 3.65 -17.17 40.45
CA THR A 422 4.14 -17.19 41.84
C THR A 422 3.30 -16.30 42.76
N ASP A 423 3.73 -16.09 44.02
CA ASP A 423 3.09 -15.11 44.89
C ASP A 423 3.05 -13.73 44.23
N PRO A 424 1.90 -13.03 44.26
CA PRO A 424 1.74 -11.75 43.56
C PRO A 424 2.78 -10.70 43.96
N SER A 425 3.12 -10.59 45.24
CA SER A 425 4.09 -9.61 45.74
C SER A 425 5.51 -9.92 45.28
N GLU A 426 5.90 -11.19 45.32
CA GLU A 426 7.20 -11.68 44.84
C GLU A 426 7.29 -11.54 43.32
N GLY A 427 6.22 -11.91 42.59
CA GLY A 427 6.14 -11.80 41.16
C GLY A 427 6.27 -10.36 40.67
N ALA A 428 5.55 -9.40 41.30
CA ALA A 428 5.65 -7.99 40.99
C ALA A 428 7.05 -7.42 41.27
N ALA A 429 7.65 -7.75 42.42
CA ALA A 429 9.00 -7.29 42.77
C ALA A 429 10.06 -7.84 41.79
N LEU A 430 9.94 -9.11 41.38
CA LEU A 430 10.82 -9.75 40.41
C LEU A 430 10.67 -9.11 39.03
N ALA A 431 9.43 -8.88 38.58
CA ALA A 431 9.13 -8.23 37.31
C ALA A 431 9.74 -6.82 37.23
N MET A 432 9.57 -5.99 38.27
CA MET A 432 10.19 -4.68 38.35
C MET A 432 11.72 -4.75 38.29
N SER A 433 12.33 -5.70 38.96
CA SER A 433 13.79 -5.90 38.98
C SER A 433 14.32 -6.35 37.62
N ILE A 434 13.60 -7.21 36.90
CA ILE A 434 13.92 -7.66 35.54
C ILE A 434 13.84 -6.45 34.56
N LEU A 435 12.76 -5.66 34.62
CA LEU A 435 12.62 -4.48 33.81
C LEU A 435 13.73 -3.45 34.05
N ASP A 436 14.08 -3.18 35.33
CA ASP A 436 15.21 -2.31 35.68
C ASP A 436 16.54 -2.82 35.13
N HIS A 437 16.75 -4.14 35.13
CA HIS A 437 17.95 -4.74 34.57
C HIS A 437 18.03 -4.58 33.04
N VAL A 438 16.95 -4.87 32.32
CA VAL A 438 16.91 -4.75 30.85
C VAL A 438 17.04 -3.28 30.40
N ARG A 439 16.45 -2.34 31.15
CA ARG A 439 16.67 -0.91 30.94
C ARG A 439 18.14 -0.50 31.08
N LYS A 440 18.84 -0.98 32.12
CA LYS A 440 20.27 -0.70 32.32
C LYS A 440 21.11 -1.24 31.16
N ILE A 441 20.72 -2.32 30.51
CA ILE A 441 21.35 -2.84 29.28
C ILE A 441 21.05 -1.90 28.10
N GLY A 442 19.93 -1.17 28.14
CA GLY A 442 19.46 -0.27 27.10
C GLY A 442 18.69 -0.96 25.98
N SER A 443 18.09 -2.12 26.21
CA SER A 443 17.19 -2.77 25.23
C SER A 443 15.81 -2.10 25.22
N LEU A 444 15.12 -2.09 24.07
CA LEU A 444 13.70 -1.77 24.05
C LEU A 444 12.88 -2.92 24.61
N VAL A 445 11.89 -2.61 25.45
CA VAL A 445 11.06 -3.60 26.12
C VAL A 445 9.58 -3.30 25.94
N MET A 446 8.81 -4.31 25.56
CA MET A 446 7.36 -4.28 25.72
C MET A 446 6.94 -5.46 26.59
N ALA A 447 6.30 -5.17 27.72
CA ALA A 447 5.90 -6.19 28.68
C ALA A 447 4.39 -6.09 28.96
N THR A 448 3.74 -7.24 29.15
CA THR A 448 2.36 -7.27 29.66
C THR A 448 2.33 -7.73 31.10
N THR A 449 1.37 -7.24 31.86
CA THR A 449 1.16 -7.64 33.24
C THR A 449 -0.27 -7.39 33.69
N HIS A 450 -0.64 -8.02 34.79
CA HIS A 450 -1.89 -7.75 35.51
C HIS A 450 -1.64 -7.18 36.91
N TYR A 451 -0.36 -6.98 37.32
CA TYR A 451 -0.01 -6.49 38.64
C TYR A 451 -0.22 -4.97 38.78
N PRO A 452 -0.94 -4.53 39.85
CA PRO A 452 -1.15 -3.08 40.09
C PRO A 452 0.15 -2.34 40.36
N GLU A 453 1.15 -2.94 40.95
CA GLU A 453 2.45 -2.34 41.31
C GLU A 453 3.21 -1.88 40.07
N LEU A 454 3.09 -2.63 38.95
CA LEU A 454 3.72 -2.24 37.70
C LEU A 454 3.03 -1.06 37.02
N LYS A 455 1.76 -0.79 37.34
CA LYS A 455 1.10 0.44 36.89
C LYS A 455 1.73 1.68 37.56
N ALA A 456 2.05 1.59 38.84
CA ALA A 456 2.71 2.65 39.59
C ALA A 456 4.20 2.79 39.22
N TYR A 457 4.84 1.72 38.81
CA TYR A 457 6.24 1.67 38.44
C TYR A 457 6.61 2.69 37.33
N SER A 458 5.75 2.90 36.33
CA SER A 458 6.00 3.84 35.24
C SER A 458 5.99 5.30 35.66
N TYR A 459 5.22 5.67 36.71
CA TYR A 459 5.15 7.05 37.17
C TYR A 459 6.43 7.51 37.88
N ASN A 460 7.18 6.59 38.44
CA ASN A 460 8.37 6.87 39.21
C ASN A 460 9.67 6.63 38.44
N ARG A 461 9.58 6.36 37.13
CA ARG A 461 10.74 6.01 36.31
C ARG A 461 10.70 6.70 34.95
N GLU A 462 11.72 7.49 34.67
CA GLU A 462 11.93 8.04 33.33
C GLU A 462 12.14 6.92 32.30
N GLY A 463 11.69 7.10 31.08
CA GLY A 463 11.84 6.11 30.00
C GLY A 463 10.87 4.94 30.06
N VAL A 464 9.89 4.94 30.99
CA VAL A 464 8.85 3.91 31.10
C VAL A 464 7.48 4.50 30.84
N MET A 465 6.72 3.88 29.96
CA MET A 465 5.35 4.31 29.64
C MET A 465 4.36 3.17 29.92
N ASN A 466 3.21 3.53 30.51
CA ASN A 466 2.07 2.63 30.58
C ASN A 466 1.31 2.61 29.23
N ALA A 467 0.75 1.47 28.93
CA ALA A 467 -0.28 1.30 27.93
C ALA A 467 -1.39 0.39 28.47
N SER A 468 -2.57 0.47 27.87
CA SER A 468 -3.67 -0.41 28.25
C SER A 468 -4.47 -0.86 27.06
N VAL A 469 -5.13 -2.02 27.21
CA VAL A 469 -6.14 -2.47 26.24
C VAL A 469 -7.51 -2.02 26.70
N GLU A 470 -8.24 -1.36 25.82
CA GLU A 470 -9.57 -0.85 26.12
C GLU A 470 -10.57 -1.99 26.28
N PHE A 471 -11.43 -1.88 27.29
CA PHE A 471 -12.52 -2.82 27.54
C PHE A 471 -13.83 -2.04 27.63
N ASP A 472 -14.81 -2.46 26.85
CA ASP A 472 -16.15 -1.88 26.89
C ASP A 472 -16.97 -2.53 28.01
N VAL A 473 -17.19 -1.75 29.07
CA VAL A 473 -17.97 -2.17 30.22
C VAL A 473 -19.46 -2.30 29.86
N ASP A 474 -19.94 -1.59 28.82
CA ASP A 474 -21.34 -1.64 28.42
C ASP A 474 -21.71 -2.92 27.67
N THR A 475 -20.87 -3.37 26.79
CA THR A 475 -21.03 -4.63 26.06
C THR A 475 -20.37 -5.84 26.74
N LEU A 476 -19.63 -5.63 27.81
CA LEU A 476 -18.79 -6.63 28.50
C LEU A 476 -17.82 -7.34 27.53
N SER A 477 -17.30 -6.63 26.54
CA SER A 477 -16.43 -7.18 25.52
C SER A 477 -15.15 -6.35 25.32
N PRO A 478 -14.04 -6.95 24.92
CA PRO A 478 -12.82 -6.22 24.58
C PRO A 478 -13.02 -5.46 23.27
N THR A 479 -12.56 -4.22 23.23
CA THR A 479 -12.52 -3.45 21.98
C THR A 479 -11.25 -3.69 21.18
N TYR A 480 -10.26 -4.37 21.77
CA TYR A 480 -8.91 -4.63 21.21
C TYR A 480 -8.12 -3.37 20.87
N LYS A 481 -8.54 -2.20 21.31
CA LYS A 481 -7.81 -0.94 21.13
C LYS A 481 -6.72 -0.79 22.17
N LEU A 482 -5.51 -0.46 21.70
CA LEU A 482 -4.38 -0.11 22.54
C LEU A 482 -4.38 1.40 22.82
N LEU A 483 -4.33 1.76 24.08
CA LEU A 483 -4.24 3.14 24.57
C LEU A 483 -2.83 3.35 25.13
N MET A 484 -1.98 4.05 24.37
CA MET A 484 -0.62 4.39 24.79
C MET A 484 -0.65 5.54 25.80
N GLY A 485 0.25 5.52 26.79
CA GLY A 485 0.32 6.54 27.84
C GLY A 485 -0.75 6.43 28.94
N VAL A 486 -1.68 5.50 28.84
CA VAL A 486 -2.78 5.34 29.81
C VAL A 486 -2.71 3.98 30.48
N PRO A 487 -2.60 3.88 31.82
CA PRO A 487 -2.67 2.63 32.55
C PRO A 487 -4.10 2.06 32.54
N GLY A 488 -4.23 0.74 32.46
CA GLY A 488 -5.53 0.08 32.42
C GLY A 488 -6.26 0.06 33.78
N ARG A 489 -7.57 0.27 33.73
CA ARG A 489 -8.46 0.11 34.91
C ARG A 489 -8.72 -1.36 35.21
N SER A 490 -8.95 -1.63 36.49
CA SER A 490 -9.52 -2.92 36.94
C SER A 490 -11.05 -2.81 36.91
N ASN A 491 -11.69 -3.40 35.90
CA ASN A 491 -13.14 -3.31 35.71
C ASN A 491 -13.93 -4.44 36.45
N ALA A 492 -13.27 -5.18 37.36
CA ALA A 492 -13.86 -6.35 38.01
C ALA A 492 -15.19 -6.05 38.70
N PHE A 493 -15.29 -4.93 39.40
CA PHE A 493 -16.53 -4.54 40.11
C PHE A 493 -17.65 -4.14 39.16
N ASP A 494 -17.34 -3.43 38.09
CA ASP A 494 -18.34 -3.01 37.10
C ASP A 494 -18.84 -4.21 36.29
N ILE A 495 -17.95 -5.11 35.91
CA ILE A 495 -18.29 -6.40 35.28
C ILE A 495 -19.16 -7.23 36.21
N SER A 496 -18.75 -7.41 37.49
CA SER A 496 -19.51 -8.20 38.48
C SER A 496 -20.91 -7.61 38.71
N LYS A 497 -21.04 -6.30 38.76
CA LYS A 497 -22.33 -5.61 38.87
C LYS A 497 -23.24 -5.92 37.70
N LYS A 498 -22.72 -5.85 36.47
CA LYS A 498 -23.49 -6.16 35.25
C LYS A 498 -23.89 -7.62 35.13
N LEU A 499 -23.03 -8.52 35.61
CA LEU A 499 -23.31 -9.96 35.69
C LEU A 499 -24.32 -10.31 36.80
N GLY A 500 -24.78 -9.33 37.58
CA GLY A 500 -25.83 -9.51 38.58
C GLY A 500 -25.35 -9.79 39.99
N LEU A 501 -24.05 -9.60 40.31
CA LEU A 501 -23.56 -9.74 41.69
C LEU A 501 -24.19 -8.64 42.57
N SER A 502 -24.67 -9.02 43.77
CA SER A 502 -25.32 -8.13 44.70
C SER A 502 -24.45 -6.90 45.04
N LEU A 503 -25.05 -5.71 44.99
CA LEU A 503 -24.37 -4.47 45.38
C LEU A 503 -23.77 -4.47 46.77
N ASN A 504 -24.38 -5.22 47.72
CA ASN A 504 -23.87 -5.35 49.07
C ASN A 504 -22.53 -6.10 49.09
N ILE A 505 -22.35 -7.13 48.24
CA ILE A 505 -21.09 -7.87 48.12
C ILE A 505 -20.03 -6.96 47.49
N ILE A 506 -20.39 -6.24 46.42
CA ILE A 506 -19.48 -5.34 45.73
C ILE A 506 -19.03 -4.21 46.65
N ASN A 507 -19.96 -3.58 47.39
CA ASN A 507 -19.62 -2.51 48.32
C ASN A 507 -18.73 -3.00 49.45
N LYS A 508 -19.00 -4.21 49.98
CA LYS A 508 -18.13 -4.82 51.00
C LYS A 508 -16.74 -5.10 50.44
N ALA A 509 -16.64 -5.62 49.22
CA ALA A 509 -15.35 -5.84 48.56
C ALA A 509 -14.58 -4.53 48.32
N LYS A 510 -15.27 -3.46 47.88
CA LYS A 510 -14.66 -2.11 47.73
C LYS A 510 -14.10 -1.54 49.04
N THR A 511 -14.67 -1.87 50.18
CA THR A 511 -14.14 -1.44 51.51
C THR A 511 -12.89 -2.20 51.95
N MET A 512 -12.60 -3.35 51.33
CA MET A 512 -11.42 -4.17 51.64
C MET A 512 -10.18 -3.73 50.81
N ILE A 513 -10.37 -2.88 49.83
CA ILE A 513 -9.27 -2.29 49.02
C ILE A 513 -8.64 -1.13 49.78
N GLY A 514 -7.31 -1.06 49.78
CA GLY A 514 -6.56 0.01 50.44
C GLY A 514 -6.85 1.43 49.89
N THR A 515 -6.58 2.45 50.68
CA THR A 515 -6.78 3.86 50.31
C THR A 515 -5.92 4.27 49.14
N ASP A 516 -4.67 3.81 49.06
CA ASP A 516 -3.71 4.18 48.01
C ASP A 516 -4.14 3.66 46.63
N GLU A 517 -4.76 2.45 46.59
CA GLU A 517 -5.31 1.91 45.33
C GLU A 517 -6.54 2.67 44.84
N LYS A 518 -7.32 3.32 45.72
CA LYS A 518 -8.47 4.12 45.33
C LYS A 518 -8.03 5.41 44.62
N GLU A 519 -7.06 6.13 45.21
CA GLU A 519 -6.52 7.36 44.62
C GLU A 519 -5.89 7.10 43.25
N ILE A 520 -5.13 6.00 43.09
CA ILE A 520 -4.56 5.59 41.82
C ILE A 520 -5.66 5.29 40.80
N ASN A 521 -6.72 4.58 41.17
CA ASN A 521 -7.81 4.26 40.25
C ASN A 521 -8.61 5.50 39.80
N GLU A 522 -8.84 6.49 40.70
CA GLU A 522 -9.49 7.78 40.34
C GLU A 522 -8.63 8.60 39.37
N MET A 523 -7.30 8.63 39.59
CA MET A 523 -6.36 9.28 38.68
C MET A 523 -6.35 8.61 37.30
N ILE A 524 -6.34 7.28 37.24
CA ILE A 524 -6.42 6.51 36.00
C ILE A 524 -7.71 6.83 35.23
N GLU A 525 -8.85 6.91 35.95
CA GLU A 525 -10.13 7.25 35.33
C GLU A 525 -10.13 8.66 34.71
N SER A 526 -9.50 9.60 35.38
CA SER A 526 -9.33 10.96 34.85
C SER A 526 -8.45 10.97 33.60
N LEU A 527 -7.34 10.21 33.59
CA LEU A 527 -6.44 10.08 32.45
C LEU A 527 -7.12 9.43 31.26
N GLU A 528 -7.89 8.34 31.45
CA GLU A 528 -8.65 7.71 30.36
C GLU A 528 -9.66 8.66 29.73
N ARG A 529 -10.39 9.44 30.55
CA ARG A 529 -11.35 10.42 30.05
C ARG A 529 -10.66 11.51 29.22
N ASN A 530 -9.54 12.02 29.71
CA ASN A 530 -8.75 13.02 28.99
C ASN A 530 -8.19 12.46 27.67
N TYR A 531 -7.65 11.24 27.69
CA TYR A 531 -7.15 10.58 26.50
C TYR A 531 -8.25 10.40 25.43
N LYS A 532 -9.41 9.88 25.82
CA LYS A 532 -10.56 9.73 24.90
C LYS A 532 -10.98 11.07 24.30
N ARG A 533 -10.94 12.14 25.08
CA ARG A 533 -11.25 13.49 24.59
C ARG A 533 -10.21 13.96 23.56
N VAL A 534 -8.94 13.80 23.86
CA VAL A 534 -7.84 14.18 22.96
C VAL A 534 -7.89 13.35 21.66
N GLU A 535 -8.12 12.05 21.76
CA GLU A 535 -8.22 11.17 20.59
C GLU A 535 -9.41 11.53 19.70
N THR A 536 -10.56 11.85 20.30
CA THR A 536 -11.72 12.33 19.55
C THR A 536 -11.41 13.65 18.82
N GLN A 537 -10.75 14.59 19.48
CA GLN A 537 -10.32 15.84 18.87
C GLN A 537 -9.30 15.64 17.75
N ARG A 538 -8.38 14.70 17.92
CA ARG A 538 -7.40 14.35 16.89
C ARG A 538 -8.07 13.77 15.64
N LEU A 539 -9.01 12.85 15.81
CA LEU A 539 -9.77 12.27 14.69
C LEU A 539 -10.59 13.33 13.94
N GLU A 540 -11.15 14.28 14.68
CA GLU A 540 -11.89 15.41 14.08
C GLU A 540 -10.93 16.36 13.33
N LEU A 541 -9.74 16.61 13.88
CA LEU A 541 -8.71 17.40 13.22
C LEU A 541 -8.22 16.72 11.93
N ASP A 542 -7.92 15.42 11.97
CA ASP A 542 -7.49 14.65 10.81
C ASP A 542 -8.55 14.65 9.70
N ARG A 543 -9.83 14.60 10.09
CA ARG A 543 -10.94 14.74 9.14
C ARG A 543 -10.97 16.11 8.49
N LEU A 544 -10.84 17.17 9.30
CA LEU A 544 -10.84 18.55 8.80
C LEU A 544 -9.65 18.84 7.90
N VAL A 545 -8.48 18.29 8.22
CA VAL A 545 -7.27 18.42 7.38
C VAL A 545 -7.52 17.76 6.01
N LYS A 546 -8.06 16.53 5.97
CA LYS A 546 -8.39 15.85 4.71
C LYS A 546 -9.45 16.61 3.88
N GLU A 547 -10.48 17.14 4.54
CA GLU A 547 -11.47 17.96 3.86
C GLU A 547 -10.85 19.25 3.28
N ALA A 548 -9.92 19.87 4.02
CA ALA A 548 -9.18 21.04 3.55
C ALA A 548 -8.26 20.71 2.36
N GLU A 549 -7.56 19.58 2.40
CA GLU A 549 -6.73 19.10 1.28
C GLU A 549 -7.57 18.84 0.02
N GLN A 550 -8.73 18.18 0.15
CA GLN A 550 -9.64 17.95 -0.98
C GLN A 550 -10.14 19.26 -1.59
N VAL A 551 -10.55 20.22 -0.75
CA VAL A 551 -10.99 21.54 -1.23
C VAL A 551 -9.84 22.27 -1.91
N HIS A 552 -8.61 22.16 -1.40
CA HIS A 552 -7.42 22.75 -2.04
C HIS A 552 -7.13 22.15 -3.41
N ASP A 553 -7.19 20.83 -3.51
CA ASP A 553 -6.98 20.12 -4.80
C ASP A 553 -8.05 20.47 -5.83
N ASP A 554 -9.31 20.55 -5.42
CA ASP A 554 -10.41 20.93 -6.29
C ASP A 554 -10.28 22.37 -6.75
N LEU A 555 -9.89 23.28 -5.85
CA LEU A 555 -9.64 24.69 -6.18
C LEU A 555 -8.47 24.83 -7.14
N SER A 556 -7.40 24.07 -6.94
CA SER A 556 -6.22 24.05 -7.83
C SER A 556 -6.58 23.58 -9.24
N LYS A 557 -7.40 22.53 -9.36
CA LYS A 557 -7.92 22.05 -10.65
C LYS A 557 -8.80 23.08 -11.34
N GLN A 558 -9.71 23.74 -10.59
CA GLN A 558 -10.56 24.80 -11.14
C GLN A 558 -9.74 26.01 -11.60
N TYR A 559 -8.69 26.36 -10.86
CA TYR A 559 -7.79 27.45 -11.22
C TYR A 559 -7.01 27.13 -12.50
N GLN A 560 -6.51 25.91 -12.66
CA GLN A 560 -5.87 25.48 -13.91
C GLN A 560 -6.84 25.50 -15.09
N GLN A 561 -8.07 25.04 -14.92
CA GLN A 561 -9.11 25.10 -15.93
C GLN A 561 -9.42 26.55 -16.34
N PHE A 562 -9.52 27.43 -15.36
CA PHE A 562 -9.76 28.87 -15.59
C PHE A 562 -8.60 29.51 -16.38
N GLN A 563 -7.35 29.24 -16.01
CA GLN A 563 -6.19 29.73 -16.75
C GLN A 563 -6.15 29.23 -18.23
N ASN A 564 -6.50 27.96 -18.45
CA ASN A 564 -6.57 27.41 -19.79
C ASN A 564 -7.71 28.06 -20.61
N TYR A 565 -8.85 28.30 -19.97
CA TYR A 565 -9.97 29.00 -20.60
C TYR A 565 -9.62 30.45 -20.91
N GLU A 566 -8.94 31.17 -20.03
CA GLU A 566 -8.46 32.54 -20.26
C GLU A 566 -7.50 32.58 -21.45
N LYS A 567 -6.52 31.65 -21.51
CA LYS A 567 -5.61 31.56 -22.67
C LYS A 567 -6.35 31.32 -23.98
N SER A 568 -7.34 30.42 -23.98
CA SER A 568 -8.14 30.14 -25.19
C SER A 568 -8.95 31.34 -25.66
N LEU A 569 -9.51 32.12 -24.72
CA LEU A 569 -10.23 33.36 -25.01
C LEU A 569 -9.31 34.43 -25.62
N ILE A 570 -8.07 34.57 -25.10
CA ILE A 570 -7.06 35.48 -25.61
C ILE A 570 -6.64 35.08 -27.03
N GLU A 571 -6.45 33.79 -27.32
CA GLU A 571 -6.13 33.28 -28.65
C GLU A 571 -7.27 33.51 -29.62
N GLU A 572 -8.51 33.21 -29.22
CA GLU A 572 -9.70 33.45 -30.05
C GLU A 572 -9.87 34.95 -30.36
N ALA A 573 -9.63 35.81 -29.38
CA ALA A 573 -9.67 37.27 -29.58
C ALA A 573 -8.57 37.74 -30.54
N LYS A 574 -7.33 37.19 -30.45
CA LYS A 574 -6.23 37.46 -31.37
C LYS A 574 -6.55 37.00 -32.80
N GLU A 575 -7.11 35.79 -32.94
CA GLU A 575 -7.53 35.31 -34.29
C GLU A 575 -8.62 36.19 -34.91
N LYS A 576 -9.65 36.58 -34.14
CA LYS A 576 -10.71 37.49 -34.63
C LYS A 576 -10.14 38.86 -34.99
N ALA A 577 -9.19 39.38 -34.21
CA ALA A 577 -8.50 40.63 -34.54
C ALA A 577 -7.68 40.50 -35.83
N ASN A 578 -6.91 39.41 -35.98
CA ASN A 578 -6.12 39.14 -37.17
C ASN A 578 -6.99 38.96 -38.42
N GLN A 579 -8.15 38.31 -38.31
CA GLN A 579 -9.11 38.17 -39.40
C GLN A 579 -9.66 39.53 -39.83
N LYS A 580 -10.03 40.42 -38.88
CA LYS A 580 -10.48 41.77 -39.17
C LYS A 580 -9.40 42.63 -39.82
N ILE A 581 -8.14 42.53 -39.36
CA ILE A 581 -6.99 43.24 -39.96
C ILE A 581 -6.76 42.74 -41.39
N LYS A 582 -6.77 41.43 -41.65
CA LYS A 582 -6.64 40.86 -42.99
C LYS A 582 -7.76 41.31 -43.92
N ALA A 583 -9.01 41.37 -43.44
CA ALA A 583 -10.13 41.87 -44.23
C ALA A 583 -9.98 43.34 -44.57
N ALA A 584 -9.61 44.20 -43.61
CA ALA A 584 -9.36 45.62 -43.85
C ALA A 584 -8.16 45.87 -44.76
N THR A 585 -7.09 45.09 -44.65
CA THR A 585 -5.92 45.18 -45.55
C THR A 585 -6.29 44.80 -46.95
N LYS A 586 -7.10 43.77 -47.20
CA LYS A 586 -7.57 43.36 -48.51
C LYS A 586 -8.46 44.44 -49.15
N GLU A 587 -9.35 45.01 -48.34
CA GLU A 587 -10.23 46.09 -48.80
C GLU A 587 -9.45 47.37 -49.16
N ALA A 588 -8.42 47.70 -48.38
CA ALA A 588 -7.49 48.78 -48.68
C ALA A 588 -6.71 48.53 -50.00
N ASP A 589 -6.23 47.30 -50.20
CA ASP A 589 -5.54 46.88 -51.42
C ASP A 589 -6.48 46.99 -52.68
N ASP A 590 -7.73 46.56 -52.55
CA ASP A 590 -8.73 46.64 -53.58
C ASP A 590 -9.04 48.13 -53.93
N ILE A 591 -9.18 49.01 -52.94
CA ILE A 591 -9.35 50.44 -53.11
C ILE A 591 -8.12 51.09 -53.84
N ILE A 592 -6.90 50.68 -53.40
CA ILE A 592 -5.65 51.15 -54.05
C ILE A 592 -5.59 50.68 -55.50
N LYS A 593 -6.02 49.46 -55.78
CA LYS A 593 -6.07 48.90 -57.13
C LYS A 593 -7.06 49.68 -58.05
N ASP A 594 -8.24 49.94 -57.50
CA ASP A 594 -9.27 50.78 -58.20
C ASP A 594 -8.78 52.21 -58.47
N LEU A 595 -8.07 52.81 -57.52
CA LEU A 595 -7.47 54.12 -57.67
C LEU A 595 -6.38 54.14 -58.77
N ARG A 596 -5.57 53.06 -58.84
CA ARG A 596 -4.56 52.90 -59.91
C ARG A 596 -5.22 52.76 -61.31
N GLN A 597 -6.27 51.96 -61.42
CA GLN A 597 -7.03 51.78 -62.68
C GLN A 597 -7.71 53.07 -63.11
N LEU A 598 -8.28 53.85 -62.20
CA LEU A 598 -8.86 55.15 -62.49
C LEU A 598 -7.82 56.17 -62.99
N ARG A 599 -6.58 56.10 -62.46
CA ARG A 599 -5.46 56.93 -62.89
C ARG A 599 -4.94 56.54 -64.28
N GLU A 600 -5.01 55.26 -64.68
CA GLU A 600 -4.59 54.76 -65.98
C GLU A 600 -5.64 55.05 -67.08
N GLN A 601 -6.95 55.06 -66.71
CA GLN A 601 -8.04 55.21 -67.67
C GLN A 601 -8.41 56.66 -67.94
N LYS A 602 -8.16 57.61 -67.05
CA LYS A 602 -8.48 59.03 -67.20
C LYS A 602 -7.23 59.88 -67.00
N GLY A 603 -6.54 60.21 -68.05
CA GLY A 603 -5.41 61.13 -67.95
C GLY A 603 -5.80 62.43 -67.23
N ALA A 604 -5.08 62.77 -66.16
CA ALA A 604 -4.95 64.05 -65.47
C ALA A 604 -6.18 64.77 -64.89
N ASP A 605 -7.43 64.29 -65.04
CA ASP A 605 -8.59 64.99 -64.49
C ASP A 605 -9.50 64.03 -63.64
N VAL A 606 -8.99 63.65 -62.44
CA VAL A 606 -9.80 62.92 -61.44
C VAL A 606 -10.56 63.97 -60.61
N LYS A 607 -11.89 63.96 -60.71
CA LYS A 607 -12.72 64.91 -59.95
C LYS A 607 -12.59 64.64 -58.45
N GLU A 608 -12.30 65.65 -57.67
CA GLU A 608 -12.00 65.63 -56.24
C GLU A 608 -13.06 64.88 -55.37
N HIS A 609 -14.33 64.88 -55.87
CA HIS A 609 -15.44 64.18 -55.19
C HIS A 609 -15.35 62.62 -55.27
N GLU A 610 -14.75 62.04 -56.33
CA GLU A 610 -14.57 60.58 -56.43
C GLU A 610 -13.44 60.08 -55.49
N LEU A 611 -12.45 60.91 -55.20
CA LEU A 611 -11.43 60.66 -54.22
C LEU A 611 -11.98 60.79 -52.78
N ILE A 612 -12.87 61.75 -52.55
CA ILE A 612 -13.53 61.98 -51.24
C ILE A 612 -14.49 60.85 -50.91
N ASP A 613 -15.25 60.33 -51.87
CA ASP A 613 -16.17 59.21 -51.68
C ASP A 613 -15.41 57.89 -51.31
N LYS A 614 -14.27 57.67 -51.97
CA LYS A 614 -13.44 56.50 -51.63
C LYS A 614 -12.67 56.66 -50.31
N LYS A 615 -12.27 57.88 -49.94
CA LYS A 615 -11.71 58.20 -48.62
C LYS A 615 -12.77 58.05 -47.54
N LYS A 616 -13.99 58.42 -47.77
CA LYS A 616 -15.10 58.27 -46.83
C LYS A 616 -15.41 56.80 -46.54
N ARG A 617 -15.30 55.90 -47.54
CA ARG A 617 -15.39 54.44 -47.35
C ARG A 617 -14.26 53.89 -46.45
N LEU A 618 -13.05 54.44 -46.47
CA LEU A 618 -11.95 54.10 -45.58
C LEU A 618 -12.17 54.66 -44.19
N ASP A 619 -12.73 55.88 -44.05
CA ASP A 619 -12.99 56.51 -42.76
C ASP A 619 -14.20 55.87 -42.02
N ASP A 620 -15.23 55.39 -42.74
CA ASP A 620 -16.40 54.71 -42.20
C ASP A 620 -16.01 53.35 -41.55
N HIS A 621 -14.87 52.75 -41.95
CA HIS A 621 -14.31 51.54 -41.28
C HIS A 621 -13.42 51.88 -40.08
N TYR A 622 -13.03 53.12 -39.86
CA TYR A 622 -12.20 53.60 -38.77
C TYR A 622 -12.97 54.09 -37.54
N GLU A 623 -14.33 54.11 -37.56
CA GLU A 623 -15.14 54.31 -36.35
C GLU A 623 -15.26 53.06 -35.49
N ALA A 624 -14.17 52.34 -35.26
CA ALA A 624 -14.02 51.51 -34.09
C ALA A 624 -13.56 52.42 -32.94
N LYS A 625 -14.50 52.73 -32.06
CA LYS A 625 -14.25 53.43 -30.79
C LYS A 625 -12.93 53.00 -30.19
N SER A 626 -11.94 53.89 -30.20
CA SER A 626 -10.74 53.74 -29.42
C SER A 626 -11.16 53.71 -27.95
N ILE A 627 -11.27 52.52 -27.37
CA ILE A 627 -11.21 52.36 -25.93
C ILE A 627 -9.80 52.80 -25.56
N LYS A 628 -9.66 54.05 -25.19
CA LYS A 628 -8.48 54.55 -24.52
C LYS A 628 -8.42 53.84 -23.17
N GLN A 629 -7.71 52.72 -23.14
CA GLN A 629 -7.14 52.27 -21.87
C GLN A 629 -6.15 53.33 -21.44
N ASN A 630 -6.60 54.16 -20.52
CA ASN A 630 -5.76 55.04 -19.73
C ASN A 630 -4.92 54.10 -18.80
N VAL A 631 -3.87 53.54 -19.31
CA VAL A 631 -2.80 53.02 -18.49
C VAL A 631 -2.07 54.24 -17.91
N GLN A 632 -2.65 54.82 -16.87
CA GLN A 632 -1.88 55.67 -15.98
C GLN A 632 -0.82 54.78 -15.36
N LYS A 633 0.44 54.91 -15.74
CA LYS A 633 1.59 54.47 -14.96
C LYS A 633 1.51 55.18 -13.60
N LYS A 634 0.82 54.53 -12.63
CA LYS A 634 0.93 54.90 -11.23
C LYS A 634 2.37 54.69 -10.81
N LYS A 635 3.04 55.76 -10.37
CA LYS A 635 4.29 55.64 -9.63
C LYS A 635 3.99 54.78 -8.38
N TYR A 636 4.58 53.61 -8.32
CA TYR A 636 4.47 52.77 -7.17
C TYR A 636 5.25 53.45 -6.00
N ASP A 637 4.57 53.78 -4.91
CA ASP A 637 5.23 54.11 -3.67
C ASP A 637 6.02 52.91 -3.20
N LYS A 638 7.26 53.10 -2.75
CA LYS A 638 8.16 52.05 -2.30
C LYS A 638 7.48 51.22 -1.19
N ILE A 639 7.20 49.97 -1.47
CA ILE A 639 6.64 49.00 -0.52
C ILE A 639 7.78 48.57 0.40
N VAL A 640 7.54 48.55 1.71
CA VAL A 640 8.50 48.11 2.73
C VAL A 640 7.85 47.04 3.63
N ALA A 641 8.68 46.24 4.27
CA ALA A 641 8.21 45.26 5.24
C ALA A 641 7.37 45.93 6.34
N GLY A 642 6.21 45.36 6.65
CA GLY A 642 5.22 45.93 7.57
C GLY A 642 4.15 46.80 6.93
N ASP A 643 4.14 46.98 5.60
CA ASP A 643 3.07 47.67 4.89
C ASP A 643 1.84 46.80 4.66
N GLU A 644 0.65 47.35 4.92
CA GLU A 644 -0.60 46.74 4.50
C GLU A 644 -0.78 46.96 2.98
N VAL A 645 -0.94 45.87 2.26
CA VAL A 645 -1.10 45.84 0.80
C VAL A 645 -2.38 45.12 0.41
N LYS A 646 -2.96 45.52 -0.71
CA LYS A 646 -3.98 44.74 -1.38
C LYS A 646 -3.30 43.94 -2.49
N VAL A 647 -3.44 42.64 -2.45
CA VAL A 647 -2.95 41.76 -3.52
C VAL A 647 -3.95 41.81 -4.65
N LEU A 648 -3.52 42.30 -5.82
CA LEU A 648 -4.40 42.58 -6.96
C LEU A 648 -4.93 41.29 -7.59
N SER A 649 -4.10 40.26 -7.69
CA SER A 649 -4.46 38.95 -8.23
C SER A 649 -5.50 38.21 -7.40
N TYR A 650 -5.53 38.42 -6.07
CA TYR A 650 -6.46 37.73 -5.16
C TYR A 650 -7.55 38.64 -4.60
N GLY A 651 -7.46 39.94 -4.83
CA GLY A 651 -8.41 40.93 -4.29
C GLY A 651 -8.44 41.03 -2.78
N GLN A 652 -7.51 40.36 -2.07
CA GLN A 652 -7.45 40.26 -0.61
C GLN A 652 -6.41 41.22 -0.01
N LYS A 653 -6.58 41.55 1.28
CA LYS A 653 -5.62 42.32 2.03
C LYS A 653 -4.57 41.40 2.62
N GLY A 654 -3.31 41.86 2.58
CA GLY A 654 -2.19 41.16 3.20
C GLY A 654 -1.22 42.18 3.84
N GLU A 655 -0.32 41.69 4.67
CA GLU A 655 0.79 42.43 5.26
C GLU A 655 2.11 41.92 4.68
N VAL A 656 2.97 42.81 4.22
CA VAL A 656 4.29 42.45 3.69
C VAL A 656 5.19 42.08 4.87
N LEU A 657 5.59 40.81 4.96
CA LEU A 657 6.49 40.34 6.02
C LEU A 657 7.95 40.65 5.69
N GLU A 658 8.35 40.42 4.45
CA GLU A 658 9.74 40.53 4.02
C GLU A 658 9.81 40.81 2.50
N ILE A 659 10.78 41.62 2.08
CA ILE A 659 11.10 41.83 0.65
C ILE A 659 12.28 40.93 0.32
N VAL A 660 12.04 39.98 -0.58
CA VAL A 660 13.04 38.94 -0.94
C VAL A 660 14.07 39.50 -1.93
N ASN A 661 13.60 40.33 -2.90
CA ASN A 661 14.41 41.03 -3.89
C ASN A 661 13.64 42.22 -4.47
N ASP A 662 14.19 42.94 -5.44
CA ASP A 662 13.54 44.12 -6.04
C ASP A 662 12.25 43.78 -6.85
N GLU A 663 11.94 42.51 -7.06
CA GLU A 663 10.77 42.06 -7.85
C GLU A 663 9.75 41.26 -7.02
N GLU A 664 10.10 40.72 -5.83
CA GLU A 664 9.27 39.79 -5.07
C GLU A 664 9.25 40.09 -3.57
N ALA A 665 8.09 39.93 -2.95
CA ALA A 665 7.87 40.09 -1.50
C ALA A 665 7.07 38.92 -0.91
N ILE A 666 7.32 38.57 0.35
CA ILE A 666 6.52 37.61 1.13
C ILE A 666 5.39 38.39 1.80
N VAL A 667 4.17 38.07 1.43
CA VAL A 667 2.96 38.69 1.96
C VAL A 667 2.15 37.67 2.74
N GLN A 668 1.74 38.05 3.94
CA GLN A 668 0.83 37.26 4.76
C GLN A 668 -0.61 37.71 4.52
N MET A 669 -1.44 36.77 4.00
CA MET A 669 -2.87 36.94 3.81
C MET A 669 -3.60 36.01 4.78
N GLY A 670 -4.09 36.55 5.92
CA GLY A 670 -4.68 35.74 6.98
C GLY A 670 -3.64 34.80 7.62
N ILE A 671 -3.82 33.50 7.51
CA ILE A 671 -2.89 32.48 8.05
C ILE A 671 -1.87 31.99 7.02
N ILE A 672 -2.00 32.40 5.75
CA ILE A 672 -1.17 31.92 4.63
C ILE A 672 -0.08 32.94 4.33
N LYS A 673 1.17 32.48 4.20
CA LYS A 673 2.31 33.25 3.72
C LYS A 673 2.59 32.86 2.27
N MET A 674 2.61 33.87 1.38
CA MET A 674 2.86 33.64 -0.05
C MET A 674 3.94 34.58 -0.56
N LYS A 675 4.75 34.09 -1.49
CA LYS A 675 5.74 34.89 -2.22
C LYS A 675 5.06 35.43 -3.48
N LEU A 676 4.99 36.76 -3.61
CA LEU A 676 4.24 37.44 -4.67
C LEU A 676 5.10 38.52 -5.34
N PRO A 677 4.91 38.79 -6.66
CA PRO A 677 5.57 39.90 -7.34
C PRO A 677 5.14 41.25 -6.74
N ILE A 678 6.07 42.18 -6.58
CA ILE A 678 5.80 43.53 -6.04
C ILE A 678 4.82 44.29 -6.93
N GLU A 679 4.79 44.02 -8.24
CA GLU A 679 3.85 44.62 -9.21
C GLU A 679 2.38 44.24 -8.90
N ASP A 680 2.15 43.15 -8.18
CA ASP A 680 0.82 42.66 -7.82
C ASP A 680 0.31 43.21 -6.47
N LEU A 681 1.09 44.11 -5.85
CA LEU A 681 0.82 44.66 -4.53
C LEU A 681 0.48 46.15 -4.65
N GLU A 682 -0.71 46.54 -4.18
CA GLU A 682 -1.15 47.94 -4.09
C GLU A 682 -1.11 48.41 -2.66
N LYS A 683 -0.23 49.38 -2.34
CA LYS A 683 -0.08 49.93 -0.99
C LYS A 683 -1.33 50.71 -0.58
N LYS A 684 -1.90 50.42 0.59
CA LYS A 684 -3.02 51.17 1.17
C LYS A 684 -2.52 52.35 1.95
N GLN A 685 -2.96 53.57 1.61
CA GLN A 685 -2.66 54.76 2.42
C GLN A 685 -3.30 54.66 3.80
N LYS A 686 -2.50 54.80 4.85
CA LYS A 686 -2.96 54.83 6.24
C LYS A 686 -3.81 56.08 6.47
N GLU A 687 -5.11 55.88 6.69
CA GLU A 687 -5.92 56.92 7.35
C GLU A 687 -5.38 57.09 8.79
N LYS A 688 -5.11 58.35 9.18
CA LYS A 688 -4.65 58.71 10.50
C LYS A 688 -5.77 58.45 11.53
N VAL A 689 -5.68 57.33 12.22
CA VAL A 689 -6.52 57.01 13.38
C VAL A 689 -5.73 57.32 14.66
N LYS A 690 -6.37 58.05 15.56
CA LYS A 690 -5.85 58.39 16.91
C LYS A 690 -5.55 57.12 17.69
N PRO A 691 -4.56 57.13 18.62
CA PRO A 691 -4.13 55.91 19.27
C PRO A 691 -5.17 55.40 20.28
N THR A 692 -5.73 54.26 20.00
CA THR A 692 -6.48 53.44 20.95
C THR A 692 -5.63 52.24 21.34
N LYS A 693 -5.60 51.96 22.64
CA LYS A 693 -4.75 50.94 23.30
C LYS A 693 -4.84 49.57 22.67
N MET A 694 -3.70 48.90 22.54
CA MET A 694 -3.54 47.52 22.15
C MET A 694 -4.43 46.57 22.97
N VAL A 695 -5.32 45.85 22.33
CA VAL A 695 -5.97 44.66 22.87
C VAL A 695 -5.57 43.49 21.94
N THR A 696 -4.87 42.54 22.49
CA THR A 696 -4.47 41.28 21.89
C THR A 696 -5.72 40.50 21.48
N ARG A 697 -5.91 40.25 20.20
CA ARG A 697 -7.01 39.41 19.69
C ARG A 697 -6.67 37.94 19.89
N GLN A 698 -7.30 37.31 20.87
CA GLN A 698 -7.51 35.87 20.92
C GLN A 698 -8.70 35.48 20.03
N ASN A 699 -8.64 34.26 19.49
CA ASN A 699 -9.61 33.63 18.61
C ASN A 699 -11.07 33.90 19.00
N ARG A 700 -11.85 34.45 18.08
CA ARG A 700 -13.31 34.53 18.20
C ARG A 700 -13.91 33.16 17.85
N GLN A 701 -14.27 32.39 18.86
CA GLN A 701 -15.34 31.39 18.72
C GLN A 701 -16.67 32.18 18.63
N THR A 702 -17.44 31.91 17.58
CA THR A 702 -18.82 32.43 17.46
C THR A 702 -19.69 31.69 18.46
N ILE A 703 -20.04 32.37 19.56
CA ILE A 703 -20.93 31.83 20.58
C ILE A 703 -22.36 32.13 20.16
N LYS A 704 -23.30 31.24 20.46
CA LYS A 704 -24.72 31.47 20.24
C LYS A 704 -25.21 32.58 21.21
N THR A 705 -26.14 33.40 20.77
CA THR A 705 -26.77 34.45 21.59
C THR A 705 -27.72 33.90 22.66
N GLU A 706 -27.90 32.58 22.71
CA GLU A 706 -28.82 31.87 23.60
C GLU A 706 -28.05 30.81 24.39
N LEU A 707 -28.28 30.77 25.72
CA LEU A 707 -27.81 29.73 26.63
C LEU A 707 -28.99 28.90 27.12
N ASP A 708 -29.00 27.60 26.89
CA ASP A 708 -30.05 26.68 27.33
C ASP A 708 -29.65 25.91 28.59
N LEU A 709 -30.23 26.24 29.71
CA LEU A 709 -29.99 25.66 31.04
C LEU A 709 -31.06 24.61 31.44
N ARG A 710 -31.95 24.23 30.55
CA ARG A 710 -32.99 23.24 30.87
C ARG A 710 -32.36 21.86 31.12
N GLY A 711 -32.74 21.27 32.25
CA GLY A 711 -32.22 19.96 32.68
C GLY A 711 -30.93 20.00 33.50
N TYR A 712 -30.29 21.15 33.63
CA TYR A 712 -29.14 21.31 34.52
C TYR A 712 -29.53 21.28 35.99
N ARG A 713 -28.62 20.79 36.86
CA ARG A 713 -28.71 20.98 38.30
C ARG A 713 -28.40 22.44 38.67
N TYR A 714 -28.94 22.91 39.73
CA TYR A 714 -28.84 24.33 40.14
C TYR A 714 -27.40 24.85 40.18
N GLU A 715 -26.46 24.08 40.75
CA GLU A 715 -25.07 24.49 40.90
C GLU A 715 -24.34 24.48 39.55
N ASP A 716 -24.54 23.48 38.74
CA ASP A 716 -23.95 23.35 37.41
C ASP A 716 -24.44 24.45 36.46
N ALA A 717 -25.71 24.81 36.54
CA ALA A 717 -26.31 25.89 35.76
C ALA A 717 -25.70 27.27 36.06
N LEU A 718 -25.32 27.55 37.29
CA LEU A 718 -24.70 28.82 37.64
C LEU A 718 -23.22 28.90 37.15
N ILE A 719 -22.51 27.78 37.13
CA ILE A 719 -21.13 27.71 36.60
C ILE A 719 -21.16 27.95 35.09
N GLU A 720 -22.06 27.28 34.38
CA GLU A 720 -22.22 27.41 32.93
C GLU A 720 -22.65 28.85 32.56
N LEU A 721 -23.55 29.44 33.36
CA LEU A 721 -23.98 30.82 33.18
C LEU A 721 -22.84 31.82 33.32
N ASP A 722 -21.95 31.68 34.32
CA ASP A 722 -20.78 32.53 34.51
C ASP A 722 -19.83 32.46 33.30
N GLN A 723 -19.48 31.22 32.87
CA GLN A 723 -18.61 31.02 31.71
C GLN A 723 -19.20 31.61 30.43
N TYR A 724 -20.51 31.46 30.23
CA TYR A 724 -21.21 32.01 29.07
C TYR A 724 -21.25 33.52 29.07
N LEU A 725 -21.53 34.14 30.21
CA LEU A 725 -21.54 35.62 30.37
C LEU A 725 -20.17 36.24 30.10
N ASP A 726 -19.09 35.63 30.60
CA ASP A 726 -17.73 36.07 30.34
C ASP A 726 -17.38 35.98 28.85
N GLN A 727 -17.77 34.88 28.19
CA GLN A 727 -17.58 34.70 26.78
C GLN A 727 -18.44 35.62 25.91
N ALA A 728 -19.68 35.90 26.32
CA ALA A 728 -20.59 36.80 25.63
C ALA A 728 -20.08 38.26 25.69
N VAL A 729 -19.51 38.68 26.81
CA VAL A 729 -18.84 39.98 26.96
C VAL A 729 -17.61 40.08 26.07
N LEU A 730 -16.78 39.04 26.03
CA LEU A 730 -15.60 38.97 25.14
C LEU A 730 -16.00 39.01 23.65
N SER A 731 -17.20 38.52 23.32
CA SER A 731 -17.77 38.54 21.98
C SER A 731 -18.52 39.80 21.64
N ASN A 732 -18.63 40.77 22.60
CA ASN A 732 -19.23 42.08 22.45
C ASN A 732 -20.74 42.02 22.11
N TYR A 733 -21.48 41.06 22.74
CA TYR A 733 -22.94 41.03 22.64
C TYR A 733 -23.57 42.06 23.57
N GLU A 734 -24.55 42.77 23.07
CA GLU A 734 -25.31 43.75 23.87
C GLU A 734 -26.38 43.06 24.74
N GLN A 735 -26.98 41.99 24.21
CA GLN A 735 -28.01 41.21 24.89
C GLN A 735 -27.86 39.70 24.64
N VAL A 736 -28.17 38.89 25.65
CA VAL A 736 -28.15 37.44 25.63
C VAL A 736 -29.41 36.85 26.25
N TYR A 737 -29.82 35.68 25.75
CA TYR A 737 -31.05 34.98 26.16
C TYR A 737 -30.68 33.74 26.98
N ILE A 738 -31.20 33.61 28.20
CA ILE A 738 -30.91 32.52 29.13
C ILE A 738 -32.19 31.70 29.31
N ILE A 739 -32.23 30.52 28.76
CA ILE A 739 -33.42 29.63 28.76
C ILE A 739 -33.32 28.66 29.94
N HIS A 740 -34.13 28.89 30.98
CA HIS A 740 -34.17 28.06 32.19
C HIS A 740 -35.44 27.22 32.33
N GLY A 741 -36.39 27.38 31.40
CA GLY A 741 -37.66 26.65 31.42
C GLY A 741 -38.65 27.17 32.46
N LYS A 742 -39.87 26.58 32.43
CA LYS A 742 -41.01 26.99 33.30
C LYS A 742 -41.17 26.14 34.55
N GLY A 743 -40.32 25.14 34.85
CA GLY A 743 -40.48 24.16 35.95
C GLY A 743 -40.88 24.72 37.29
N THR A 744 -40.28 24.32 38.40
CA THR A 744 -40.58 24.74 39.77
C THR A 744 -40.16 26.21 40.06
N GLY A 745 -39.55 26.91 39.12
CA GLY A 745 -39.04 28.28 39.25
C GLY A 745 -37.75 28.41 40.05
N ALA A 746 -37.17 27.33 40.55
CA ALA A 746 -35.93 27.36 41.32
C ALA A 746 -34.74 27.86 40.48
N LEU A 747 -34.60 27.36 39.25
CA LEU A 747 -33.56 27.74 38.32
C LEU A 747 -33.72 29.19 37.85
N GLN A 748 -34.93 29.63 37.57
CA GLN A 748 -35.26 31.02 37.23
C GLN A 748 -34.80 31.99 38.33
N LYS A 749 -35.18 31.69 39.60
CA LYS A 749 -34.78 32.53 40.74
C LYS A 749 -33.25 32.56 40.92
N GLY A 750 -32.57 31.42 40.75
CA GLY A 750 -31.12 31.31 40.81
C GLY A 750 -30.42 32.16 39.76
N VAL A 751 -30.83 32.02 38.49
CA VAL A 751 -30.32 32.79 37.36
C VAL A 751 -30.50 34.28 37.61
N GLN A 752 -31.71 34.73 38.01
CA GLN A 752 -31.98 36.15 38.27
C GLN A 752 -31.18 36.69 39.45
N GLN A 753 -30.97 35.92 40.54
CA GLN A 753 -30.14 36.31 41.66
C GLN A 753 -28.66 36.41 41.26
N HIS A 754 -28.19 35.53 40.41
CA HIS A 754 -26.81 35.48 39.89
C HIS A 754 -26.57 36.72 38.98
N LEU A 755 -27.45 36.94 38.00
CA LEU A 755 -27.37 38.13 37.10
C LEU A 755 -27.36 39.44 37.84
N LYS A 756 -28.14 39.59 38.95
CA LYS A 756 -28.16 40.78 39.77
C LYS A 756 -26.82 41.11 40.44
N LYS A 757 -25.97 40.06 40.67
CA LYS A 757 -24.68 40.20 41.31
C LYS A 757 -23.51 40.26 40.34
N HIS A 758 -23.74 39.88 39.07
CA HIS A 758 -22.67 39.75 38.09
C HIS A 758 -22.20 41.11 37.58
N LYS A 759 -20.88 41.34 37.59
CA LYS A 759 -20.27 42.66 37.29
C LYS A 759 -20.48 43.13 35.84
N SER A 760 -20.61 42.19 34.91
CA SER A 760 -20.72 42.48 33.48
C SER A 760 -22.16 42.60 32.98
N VAL A 761 -23.17 42.45 33.84
CA VAL A 761 -24.58 42.61 33.51
C VAL A 761 -25.03 44.02 33.94
N SER A 762 -25.65 44.77 33.02
CA SER A 762 -26.21 46.08 33.29
C SER A 762 -27.65 46.01 33.78
N ASP A 763 -28.48 45.18 33.17
CA ASP A 763 -29.87 44.96 33.51
C ASP A 763 -30.35 43.59 33.03
N PHE A 764 -31.45 43.08 33.60
CA PHE A 764 -32.09 41.86 33.14
C PHE A 764 -33.63 41.95 33.28
N ARG A 765 -34.34 41.28 32.36
CA ARG A 765 -35.80 41.20 32.33
C ARG A 765 -36.30 39.79 32.00
N GLY A 766 -37.54 39.50 32.34
CA GLY A 766 -38.20 38.30 31.81
C GLY A 766 -38.42 38.38 30.30
N GLY A 767 -38.37 37.25 29.59
CA GLY A 767 -38.62 37.20 28.15
C GLY A 767 -40.06 37.60 27.82
N MET A 768 -40.29 38.27 26.69
CA MET A 768 -41.59 38.55 26.13
C MET A 768 -42.21 37.25 25.57
N PRO A 769 -43.54 37.19 25.30
CA PRO A 769 -44.19 36.01 24.73
C PRO A 769 -43.51 35.47 23.43
N SER A 770 -42.98 36.38 22.61
CA SER A 770 -42.18 36.07 21.40
C SER A 770 -40.77 35.56 21.67
N GLU A 771 -40.22 35.79 22.88
CA GLU A 771 -38.87 35.45 23.31
C GLU A 771 -38.85 34.19 24.22
N GLY A 772 -39.94 33.44 24.33
CA GLY A 772 -40.10 32.25 25.19
C GLY A 772 -40.81 32.51 26.54
N GLY A 773 -41.23 33.73 26.82
CA GLY A 773 -42.05 34.13 27.99
C GLY A 773 -41.38 33.85 29.31
N PHE A 774 -42.13 33.37 30.29
CA PHE A 774 -41.61 33.10 31.67
C PHE A 774 -40.52 32.02 31.75
N GLY A 775 -40.19 31.33 30.66
CA GLY A 775 -39.12 30.32 30.60
C GLY A 775 -37.74 30.88 30.25
N VAL A 776 -37.62 32.18 29.94
CA VAL A 776 -36.41 32.83 29.47
C VAL A 776 -36.15 34.10 30.29
N THR A 777 -34.91 34.39 30.61
CA THR A 777 -34.44 35.67 31.15
C THR A 777 -33.49 36.29 30.13
N VAL A 778 -33.76 37.56 29.76
CA VAL A 778 -32.90 38.32 28.84
C VAL A 778 -31.99 39.21 29.71
N ALA A 779 -30.69 39.07 29.51
CA ALA A 779 -29.67 39.86 30.21
C ALA A 779 -29.01 40.84 29.23
N THR A 780 -28.92 42.11 29.63
CA THR A 780 -28.20 43.18 28.92
C THR A 780 -26.81 43.31 29.53
N LEU A 781 -25.79 43.19 28.71
CA LEU A 781 -24.39 43.24 29.12
C LEU A 781 -23.88 44.72 29.11
N LYS A 782 -22.82 45.00 29.86
CA LYS A 782 -22.22 46.35 29.94
C LYS A 782 -21.27 46.61 28.77
#